data_1f2d9bbaff8248fbaf2ac586f9baed94
#
_entry.id   1f2d9bbaff8248fbaf2ac586f9baed94
#
_cell.length_a   1.000
_cell.length_b   1.000
_cell.length_c   1.000
_cell.angle_alpha   90.00
_cell.angle_beta   90.00
_cell.angle_gamma   90.00
#
_symmetry.space_group_name_H-M   'P 1'
#
loop_
_entity.id
_entity.type
_entity.pdbx_description
1 polymer ?
#
loop_
_entity_poly.entity_id
_entity_poly.type
_entity_poly.pdbx_seq_one_letter_code
_entity_poly.pdbx_strand_id
1 'polypeptide(L)'
;MRHFIILIFLWIISLSQTAAALNTFKAKIIDGDSGEPLIGASATVEGTQLGNVADKDGFVEITGIPDGPQTIRFSYLGYETEEKSYVFPLSDGEPYVTITLEEGEDNELEKVVISATRGTRTFRDIPTRVEFIGSEELEEKNVMKPGDIRMLLSESTGIQTQQTSAISGNAMIKIQGLDGKYTQILRDGFPVFSGAAAGLGMLQTPPLDLRQVEIIKGSSSTLYGGGAIAGLVNLVTKTPTEKRDFQIQLNGTTAKGLDVNTFFGQRFGKVGTTVFASYNRNWAYDPSHVGFTAIPQFDRFTVNPTLFLYFTESTNLNIGLESMVENRLGGDMEYIRHGYSEGHPYFERNKSQRYSSRISFKHRFNDQSSLNVKNSATLYKRDITIPTYNFNGDQWSTFSEISYVNSGEISEWIVGGNVWTERFNEKRITNNLDRDYSLDTYGIFVNNTTNVSDRVILEAGLRDDYVKDYGFIVLPRISALFKLSDKFSTRIGGGFGYKPPTIFSEESERLQFANILPVDKDVNSIERSYGAQADVNYRTSIAGGRVIFTANQLFFFTYLRHPLELRPLHNGLYQFFNINGNMRSLGAETNLKVKYSDFSLFLGYTFNHARVREDGHTYDKTLTPKHRLNSVLMYEVEDSWRIGYELYYTSRQRLTDGMYGKGYVTMGLMVQKIWEKFSVYANFENFTDRRQTRFDTIYTGSVTNPVFRDIYAPLDGFVANFGVIIKI
;
A
#
# COMPACT_ATOMS: atom_id res chain seq x y z
N MET A 1 -12.18 66.06 59.58
CA MET A 1 -10.82 65.89 58.98
C MET A 1 -10.40 64.44 58.72
N ARG A 2 -10.71 63.50 59.62
CA ARG A 2 -10.25 62.08 59.47
C ARG A 2 -10.90 61.35 58.26
N HIS A 3 -12.12 61.64 57.90
CA HIS A 3 -12.78 61.01 56.75
C HIS A 3 -12.41 61.63 55.39
N PHE A 4 -11.91 62.84 55.38
CA PHE A 4 -11.46 63.54 54.16
C PHE A 4 -10.07 63.07 53.73
N ILE A 5 -9.24 62.66 54.67
CA ILE A 5 -7.88 62.11 54.39
C ILE A 5 -8.00 60.68 53.86
N ILE A 6 -8.96 59.88 54.32
CA ILE A 6 -9.20 58.48 53.78
C ILE A 6 -9.73 58.52 52.35
N LEU A 7 -10.59 59.51 52.01
CA LEU A 7 -11.08 59.67 50.64
C LEU A 7 -9.97 60.16 49.66
N ILE A 8 -9.06 60.97 50.10
CA ILE A 8 -7.89 61.40 49.27
C ILE A 8 -6.91 60.23 49.11
N PHE A 9 -6.70 59.39 50.11
CA PHE A 9 -5.85 58.18 50.00
C PHE A 9 -6.47 57.12 49.08
N LEU A 10 -7.77 56.94 49.08
CA LEU A 10 -8.48 56.07 48.15
C LEU A 10 -8.51 56.65 46.74
N TRP A 11 -8.48 57.95 46.58
CA TRP A 11 -8.44 58.58 45.27
C TRP A 11 -7.02 58.57 44.66
N ILE A 12 -5.96 58.62 45.48
CA ILE A 12 -4.57 58.50 45.03
C ILE A 12 -4.22 57.04 44.67
N ILE A 13 -4.83 56.04 45.32
CA ILE A 13 -4.67 54.60 44.99
C ILE A 13 -5.41 54.24 43.68
N SER A 14 -6.47 55.01 43.31
CA SER A 14 -7.18 54.76 42.02
C SER A 14 -6.52 55.44 40.82
N LEU A 15 -5.45 56.20 41.00
CA LEU A 15 -4.73 56.88 39.88
C LEU A 15 -3.40 56.25 39.49
N SER A 16 -3.03 55.13 40.11
CA SER A 16 -1.89 54.34 39.66
C SER A 16 -2.34 53.13 38.78
N GLN A 17 -3.24 53.34 37.83
CA GLN A 17 -3.25 52.53 36.66
C GLN A 17 -2.04 53.00 35.81
N THR A 18 -0.92 52.36 36.00
CA THR A 18 0.17 52.34 35.02
C THR A 18 -0.49 51.94 33.70
N ALA A 19 -0.57 52.84 32.76
CA ALA A 19 -0.84 52.51 31.37
C ALA A 19 0.30 51.54 30.97
N ALA A 20 0.01 50.25 30.99
CA ALA A 20 0.92 49.28 30.45
C ALA A 20 1.13 49.65 28.98
N ALA A 21 2.32 49.93 28.58
CA ALA A 21 2.64 50.14 27.19
C ALA A 21 2.25 48.88 26.45
N LEU A 22 1.35 49.01 25.50
CA LEU A 22 0.85 47.91 24.69
C LEU A 22 1.74 47.81 23.46
N ASN A 23 2.55 46.73 23.39
CA ASN A 23 3.49 46.50 22.29
C ASN A 23 2.78 45.81 21.11
N THR A 24 3.35 45.98 19.93
CA THR A 24 2.95 45.31 18.69
C THR A 24 4.07 44.40 18.21
N PHE A 25 3.73 43.17 17.87
CA PHE A 25 4.63 42.20 17.25
C PHE A 25 4.17 41.96 15.81
N LYS A 26 5.13 41.94 14.87
CA LYS A 26 4.90 41.61 13.46
C LYS A 26 5.79 40.47 13.02
N ALA A 27 5.22 39.50 12.34
CA ALA A 27 5.97 38.41 11.75
C ALA A 27 5.45 38.07 10.35
N LYS A 28 6.34 37.53 9.53
CA LYS A 28 5.99 36.82 8.28
C LYS A 28 6.21 35.34 8.50
N ILE A 29 5.16 34.55 8.33
CA ILE A 29 5.20 33.11 8.50
C ILE A 29 5.29 32.46 7.12
N ILE A 30 6.33 31.65 6.91
CA ILE A 30 6.63 30.98 5.64
C ILE A 30 6.83 29.47 5.86
N ASP A 31 6.61 28.71 4.80
CA ASP A 31 6.92 27.30 4.69
C ASP A 31 8.44 27.07 4.61
N GLY A 32 8.96 26.10 5.35
CA GLY A 32 10.39 25.81 5.43
C GLY A 32 10.97 25.23 4.14
N ASP A 33 10.21 24.45 3.41
CA ASP A 33 10.66 23.79 2.19
C ASP A 33 10.54 24.67 0.96
N SER A 34 9.37 25.32 0.78
CA SER A 34 9.08 26.10 -0.41
C SER A 34 9.40 27.59 -0.27
N GLY A 35 9.48 28.12 0.97
CA GLY A 35 9.59 29.55 1.26
C GLY A 35 8.31 30.34 0.94
N GLU A 36 7.20 29.66 0.60
CA GLU A 36 5.92 30.31 0.31
C GLU A 36 5.22 30.81 1.59
N PRO A 37 4.42 31.90 1.52
CA PRO A 37 3.71 32.41 2.69
C PRO A 37 2.61 31.44 3.15
N LEU A 38 2.54 31.18 4.47
CA LEU A 38 1.52 30.34 5.09
C LEU A 38 0.28 31.15 5.46
N ILE A 39 -0.66 31.23 4.53
CA ILE A 39 -1.91 31.99 4.68
C ILE A 39 -2.79 31.34 5.76
N GLY A 40 -3.18 32.12 6.78
CA GLY A 40 -4.01 31.63 7.88
C GLY A 40 -3.23 30.95 9.01
N ALA A 41 -1.89 30.92 8.95
CA ALA A 41 -1.07 30.50 10.09
C ALA A 41 -1.35 31.38 11.31
N SER A 42 -1.45 30.78 12.49
CA SER A 42 -1.78 31.49 13.72
C SER A 42 -0.53 31.84 14.52
N ALA A 43 -0.52 33.03 15.12
CA ALA A 43 0.44 33.46 16.11
C ALA A 43 -0.30 33.88 17.38
N THR A 44 0.04 33.26 18.54
CA THR A 44 -0.64 33.51 19.82
C THR A 44 0.37 33.74 20.93
N VAL A 45 0.11 34.67 21.84
CA VAL A 45 0.92 34.90 23.03
C VAL A 45 0.51 33.94 24.12
N GLU A 46 1.43 33.08 24.55
CA GLU A 46 1.18 32.02 25.52
C GLU A 46 0.62 32.57 26.85
N GLY A 47 -0.37 31.86 27.39
CA GLY A 47 -1.04 32.27 28.64
C GLY A 47 -2.00 33.46 28.52
N THR A 48 -2.23 33.98 27.31
CA THR A 48 -3.16 35.08 27.03
C THR A 48 -4.19 34.71 25.96
N GLN A 49 -5.14 35.62 25.67
CA GLN A 49 -6.05 35.51 24.53
C GLN A 49 -5.58 36.37 23.33
N LEU A 50 -4.35 36.88 23.39
CA LEU A 50 -3.80 37.72 22.33
C LEU A 50 -3.25 36.83 21.23
N GLY A 51 -3.69 37.08 20.01
CA GLY A 51 -3.22 36.34 18.83
C GLY A 51 -3.91 36.86 17.57
N ASN A 52 -3.37 36.47 16.43
CA ASN A 52 -3.93 36.77 15.13
C ASN A 52 -3.51 35.70 14.12
N VAL A 53 -4.06 35.78 12.91
CA VAL A 53 -3.75 34.86 11.81
C VAL A 53 -3.05 35.61 10.68
N ALA A 54 -2.18 34.91 9.96
CA ALA A 54 -1.44 35.44 8.82
C ALA A 54 -2.35 35.77 7.63
N ASP A 55 -2.11 36.89 6.99
CA ASP A 55 -2.81 37.32 5.80
C ASP A 55 -2.36 36.54 4.53
N LYS A 56 -2.84 37.00 3.35
CA LYS A 56 -2.53 36.38 2.05
C LYS A 56 -1.04 36.41 1.66
N ASP A 57 -0.25 37.26 2.27
CA ASP A 57 1.18 37.44 2.04
C ASP A 57 2.01 36.82 3.19
N GLY A 58 1.34 36.12 4.14
CA GLY A 58 1.95 35.44 5.29
C GLY A 58 2.22 36.35 6.49
N PHE A 59 1.80 37.62 6.46
CA PHE A 59 2.05 38.56 7.56
C PHE A 59 1.00 38.43 8.66
N VAL A 60 1.49 38.42 9.91
CA VAL A 60 0.67 38.45 11.13
C VAL A 60 1.09 39.60 12.00
N GLU A 61 0.11 40.31 12.59
CA GLU A 61 0.34 41.39 13.55
C GLU A 61 -0.47 41.12 14.82
N ILE A 62 0.22 41.10 15.98
CA ILE A 62 -0.39 40.96 17.29
C ILE A 62 -0.19 42.28 18.04
N THR A 63 -1.27 42.88 18.50
CA THR A 63 -1.26 44.13 19.25
C THR A 63 -1.66 43.89 20.69
N GLY A 64 -1.23 44.78 21.59
CA GLY A 64 -1.63 44.68 22.99
C GLY A 64 -0.75 43.80 23.86
N ILE A 65 0.46 43.48 23.43
CA ILE A 65 1.38 42.61 24.16
C ILE A 65 1.96 43.35 25.38
N PRO A 66 1.92 42.75 26.60
CA PRO A 66 2.50 43.36 27.81
C PRO A 66 4.03 43.45 27.74
N ASP A 67 4.61 44.40 28.50
CA ASP A 67 6.05 44.51 28.69
C ASP A 67 6.63 43.26 29.38
N GLY A 68 7.91 42.98 29.10
CA GLY A 68 8.65 41.88 29.68
C GLY A 68 8.74 40.65 28.76
N PRO A 69 9.23 39.51 29.28
CA PRO A 69 9.37 38.30 28.49
C PRO A 69 8.01 37.68 28.16
N GLN A 70 7.79 37.45 26.89
CA GLN A 70 6.58 36.82 26.34
C GLN A 70 6.99 35.69 25.39
N THR A 71 6.31 34.55 25.43
CA THR A 71 6.46 33.47 24.44
C THR A 71 5.35 33.57 23.42
N ILE A 72 5.71 33.61 22.15
CA ILE A 72 4.75 33.62 21.02
C ILE A 72 4.83 32.24 20.37
N ARG A 73 3.67 31.59 20.28
CA ARG A 73 3.48 30.32 19.65
C ARG A 73 2.96 30.53 18.21
N PHE A 74 3.67 29.99 17.23
CA PHE A 74 3.30 30.00 15.83
C PHE A 74 2.84 28.59 15.45
N SER A 75 1.66 28.49 14.85
CA SER A 75 1.13 27.19 14.44
C SER A 75 0.34 27.33 13.13
N TYR A 76 0.45 26.32 12.31
CA TYR A 76 -0.34 26.19 11.11
C TYR A 76 -0.75 24.72 10.95
N LEU A 77 -1.91 24.48 10.36
CA LEU A 77 -2.41 23.11 10.21
C LEU A 77 -1.45 22.32 9.33
N GLY A 78 -0.82 21.31 9.93
CA GLY A 78 0.14 20.46 9.23
C GLY A 78 1.61 20.84 9.41
N TYR A 79 1.91 21.80 10.25
CA TYR A 79 3.28 22.24 10.54
C TYR A 79 3.63 22.02 12.01
N GLU A 80 4.89 21.85 12.30
CA GLU A 80 5.37 21.85 13.67
C GLU A 80 5.11 23.20 14.32
N THR A 81 4.70 23.18 15.58
CA THR A 81 4.45 24.38 16.34
C THR A 81 5.79 24.97 16.79
N GLU A 82 6.09 26.19 16.36
CA GLU A 82 7.29 26.90 16.76
C GLU A 82 7.00 27.87 17.90
N GLU A 83 7.79 27.83 18.98
CA GLU A 83 7.68 28.72 20.12
C GLU A 83 8.93 29.59 20.24
N LYS A 84 8.76 30.92 20.21
CA LYS A 84 9.86 31.88 20.37
C LYS A 84 9.57 32.87 21.48
N SER A 85 10.56 33.07 22.35
CA SER A 85 10.48 34.04 23.45
C SER A 85 11.09 35.36 23.04
N TYR A 86 10.35 36.43 23.29
CA TYR A 86 10.74 37.83 23.03
C TYR A 86 10.59 38.63 24.31
N VAL A 87 11.44 39.67 24.46
CA VAL A 87 11.33 40.63 25.58
C VAL A 87 10.79 41.92 25.01
N PHE A 88 9.64 42.34 25.49
CA PHE A 88 8.97 43.58 25.05
C PHE A 88 9.23 44.75 26.00
N PRO A 89 9.38 46.01 25.46
CA PRO A 89 9.36 46.36 24.04
C PRO A 89 10.54 45.80 23.26
N LEU A 90 10.29 45.39 22.01
CA LEU A 90 11.35 44.93 21.12
C LEU A 90 12.32 46.13 20.87
N SER A 91 13.62 45.85 20.89
CA SER A 91 14.63 46.84 20.45
C SER A 91 14.44 47.17 18.97
N ASP A 92 14.59 48.43 18.60
CA ASP A 92 14.45 48.91 17.23
C ASP A 92 15.30 48.05 16.26
N GLY A 93 14.60 47.31 15.40
CA GLY A 93 15.18 46.35 14.46
C GLY A 93 14.36 46.26 13.17
N GLU A 94 14.34 45.11 12.54
CA GLU A 94 13.63 44.88 11.30
C GLU A 94 12.11 45.07 11.43
N PRO A 95 11.40 45.48 10.36
CA PRO A 95 9.98 45.82 10.41
C PRO A 95 9.10 44.60 10.76
N TYR A 96 9.59 43.39 10.61
CA TYR A 96 8.97 42.11 11.03
C TYR A 96 10.01 41.03 11.22
N VAL A 97 9.64 39.98 11.96
CA VAL A 97 10.44 38.75 12.15
C VAL A 97 9.95 37.70 11.15
N THR A 98 10.87 37.01 10.45
CA THR A 98 10.51 35.88 9.64
C THR A 98 10.46 34.62 10.51
N ILE A 99 9.35 33.90 10.47
CA ILE A 99 9.12 32.63 11.14
C ILE A 99 8.96 31.56 10.07
N THR A 100 9.85 30.60 10.10
CA THR A 100 9.79 29.42 9.24
C THR A 100 9.11 28.30 10.03
N LEU A 101 8.04 27.73 9.50
CA LEU A 101 7.43 26.54 10.05
C LEU A 101 7.79 25.36 9.16
N GLU A 102 8.27 24.30 9.76
CA GLU A 102 8.54 23.03 9.09
C GLU A 102 7.27 22.17 9.08
N GLU A 103 7.02 21.42 8.01
CA GLU A 103 5.92 20.47 7.99
C GLU A 103 6.14 19.40 9.06
N GLY A 104 5.15 19.22 9.94
CA GLY A 104 5.25 18.25 11.02
C GLY A 104 5.03 16.84 10.52
N GLU A 105 5.96 15.92 10.80
CA GLU A 105 5.88 14.48 10.44
C GLU A 105 4.56 13.84 10.88
N ASP A 106 4.01 14.27 12.01
CA ASP A 106 2.76 13.75 12.56
C ASP A 106 1.50 14.21 11.81
N ASN A 107 1.62 15.25 11.00
CA ASN A 107 0.51 15.85 10.26
C ASN A 107 0.46 15.46 8.77
N GLU A 108 1.50 14.83 8.22
CA GLU A 108 1.44 14.24 6.88
C GLU A 108 0.25 13.27 6.75
N LEU A 109 0.03 12.43 7.75
CA LEU A 109 -1.11 11.48 7.78
C LEU A 109 -2.47 12.19 7.84
N GLU A 110 -2.57 13.36 8.47
CA GLU A 110 -3.83 14.08 8.60
C GLU A 110 -4.27 14.73 7.29
N LYS A 111 -3.33 15.11 6.43
CA LYS A 111 -3.57 15.75 5.13
C LYS A 111 -3.68 14.76 3.95
N VAL A 112 -3.29 13.50 4.15
CA VAL A 112 -3.29 12.51 3.07
C VAL A 112 -4.71 12.23 2.58
N VAL A 113 -4.96 12.58 1.33
CA VAL A 113 -6.18 12.17 0.63
C VAL A 113 -6.02 10.74 0.11
N ILE A 114 -6.94 9.88 0.50
CA ILE A 114 -6.95 8.48 0.08
C ILE A 114 -7.63 8.35 -1.29
N SER A 115 -6.84 8.11 -2.31
CA SER A 115 -7.31 7.99 -3.68
C SER A 115 -8.16 6.73 -3.94
N ALA A 116 -7.93 5.68 -3.15
CA ALA A 116 -8.68 4.43 -3.21
C ALA A 116 -10.17 4.59 -2.85
N THR A 117 -10.58 5.63 -2.13
CA THR A 117 -11.99 5.89 -1.82
C THR A 117 -12.71 6.69 -2.90
N ARG A 118 -11.99 7.24 -3.89
CA ARG A 118 -12.45 8.17 -4.94
C ARG A 118 -12.98 9.51 -4.41
N GLY A 119 -13.01 9.71 -3.09
CA GLY A 119 -13.43 10.95 -2.43
C GLY A 119 -12.32 11.99 -2.32
N THR A 120 -12.64 13.06 -1.61
CA THR A 120 -11.72 14.15 -1.29
C THR A 120 -11.31 14.17 0.18
N ARG A 121 -11.88 13.26 0.99
CA ARG A 121 -11.65 13.20 2.43
C ARG A 121 -10.26 12.71 2.76
N THR A 122 -9.74 13.26 3.84
CA THR A 122 -8.44 12.84 4.38
C THR A 122 -8.54 11.54 5.16
N PHE A 123 -7.42 10.86 5.36
CA PHE A 123 -7.30 9.59 6.10
C PHE A 123 -8.03 9.60 7.46
N ARG A 124 -8.02 10.75 8.16
CA ARG A 124 -8.64 10.93 9.48
C ARG A 124 -10.16 10.87 9.45
N ASP A 125 -10.78 11.29 8.34
CA ASP A 125 -12.23 11.50 8.21
C ASP A 125 -12.94 10.44 7.36
N ILE A 126 -12.23 9.36 7.01
CA ILE A 126 -12.79 8.26 6.23
C ILE A 126 -13.32 7.17 7.18
N PRO A 127 -14.62 6.80 7.11
CA PRO A 127 -15.19 5.67 7.86
C PRO A 127 -14.62 4.31 7.43
N THR A 128 -14.26 4.17 6.17
CA THR A 128 -13.54 3.00 5.66
C THR A 128 -12.15 2.93 6.27
N ARG A 129 -11.79 1.79 6.88
CA ARG A 129 -10.44 1.59 7.37
C ARG A 129 -9.47 1.42 6.20
N VAL A 130 -8.50 2.29 6.14
CA VAL A 130 -7.38 2.25 5.18
C VAL A 130 -6.08 2.11 5.97
N GLU A 131 -5.15 1.31 5.52
CA GLU A 131 -3.75 1.38 5.93
C GLU A 131 -3.00 2.14 4.85
N PHE A 132 -2.07 2.95 5.29
CA PHE A 132 -1.34 3.86 4.43
C PHE A 132 0.16 3.71 4.69
N ILE A 133 0.93 3.57 3.63
CA ILE A 133 2.40 3.61 3.64
C ILE A 133 2.78 4.88 2.89
N GLY A 134 3.31 5.87 3.61
CA GLY A 134 3.68 7.18 3.07
C GLY A 134 5.02 7.19 2.35
N SER A 135 5.41 8.37 1.88
CA SER A 135 6.65 8.55 1.11
C SER A 135 7.90 8.22 1.92
N GLU A 136 7.97 8.63 3.18
CA GLU A 136 9.09 8.37 4.08
C GLU A 136 9.28 6.87 4.33
N GLU A 137 8.22 6.16 4.74
CA GLU A 137 8.23 4.72 4.95
C GLU A 137 8.52 3.96 3.63
N LEU A 138 8.08 4.50 2.48
CA LEU A 138 8.43 3.94 1.17
C LEU A 138 9.91 4.11 0.82
N GLU A 139 10.52 5.25 1.14
CA GLU A 139 11.96 5.47 0.93
C GLU A 139 12.79 4.50 1.77
N GLU A 140 12.39 4.26 3.02
CA GLU A 140 12.99 3.26 3.90
C GLU A 140 12.87 1.85 3.32
N LYS A 141 11.66 1.43 2.96
CA LYS A 141 11.40 0.08 2.45
C LYS A 141 11.97 -0.16 1.04
N ASN A 142 12.09 0.89 0.23
CA ASN A 142 12.66 0.81 -1.11
C ASN A 142 14.14 0.37 -1.12
N VAL A 143 14.90 0.65 -0.07
CA VAL A 143 16.30 0.22 0.05
C VAL A 143 16.44 -1.25 0.45
N MET A 144 15.40 -1.87 1.00
CA MET A 144 15.42 -3.26 1.44
C MET A 144 15.31 -4.21 0.22
N LYS A 145 14.38 -3.99 -0.68
CA LYS A 145 14.19 -4.81 -1.90
C LYS A 145 13.82 -3.95 -3.11
N PRO A 146 14.80 -3.29 -3.75
CA PRO A 146 14.55 -2.33 -4.82
C PRO A 146 13.92 -2.92 -6.07
N GLY A 147 13.99 -4.23 -6.26
CA GLY A 147 13.51 -4.91 -7.45
C GLY A 147 12.00 -5.21 -7.47
N ASP A 148 11.32 -5.26 -6.32
CA ASP A 148 9.89 -5.61 -6.24
C ASP A 148 9.21 -5.15 -4.94
N ILE A 149 7.85 -5.11 -4.94
CA ILE A 149 7.05 -4.65 -3.80
C ILE A 149 6.69 -5.73 -2.78
N ARG A 150 7.16 -6.97 -2.90
CA ARG A 150 6.75 -8.07 -2.00
C ARG A 150 7.07 -7.77 -0.54
N MET A 151 8.28 -7.32 -0.26
CA MET A 151 8.72 -7.05 1.10
C MET A 151 7.93 -5.91 1.71
N LEU A 152 7.77 -4.81 0.98
CA LEU A 152 6.95 -3.66 1.36
C LEU A 152 5.54 -4.07 1.81
N LEU A 153 4.91 -4.98 1.09
CA LEU A 153 3.56 -5.45 1.42
C LEU A 153 3.56 -6.49 2.55
N SER A 154 4.58 -7.36 2.63
CA SER A 154 4.61 -8.44 3.64
C SER A 154 4.86 -7.94 5.07
N GLU A 155 5.37 -6.73 5.23
CA GLU A 155 5.55 -6.07 6.53
C GLU A 155 4.26 -5.52 7.10
N SER A 156 3.29 -5.21 6.26
CA SER A 156 1.96 -4.79 6.72
C SER A 156 1.29 -5.92 7.49
N THR A 157 0.77 -5.59 8.68
CA THR A 157 0.07 -6.55 9.55
C THR A 157 -1.10 -7.18 8.81
N GLY A 158 -1.33 -8.49 8.95
CA GLY A 158 -2.43 -9.19 8.26
C GLY A 158 -2.19 -9.51 6.78
N ILE A 159 -1.05 -9.11 6.21
CA ILE A 159 -0.66 -9.44 4.84
C ILE A 159 0.45 -10.49 4.85
N GLN A 160 0.32 -11.49 3.99
CA GLN A 160 1.31 -12.54 3.78
C GLN A 160 1.60 -12.65 2.28
N THR A 161 2.86 -12.70 1.91
CA THR A 161 3.27 -13.13 0.58
C THR A 161 3.46 -14.64 0.57
N GLN A 162 2.78 -15.34 -0.34
CA GLN A 162 2.83 -16.77 -0.49
C GLN A 162 3.51 -17.14 -1.80
N GLN A 163 4.66 -17.79 -1.71
CA GLN A 163 5.34 -18.35 -2.89
C GLN A 163 4.54 -19.52 -3.45
N THR A 164 4.26 -19.51 -4.76
CA THR A 164 3.44 -20.51 -5.45
C THR A 164 4.28 -21.51 -6.24
N SER A 165 5.52 -21.18 -6.62
CA SER A 165 6.47 -22.08 -7.26
C SER A 165 7.76 -22.17 -6.45
N ALA A 166 8.26 -23.40 -6.24
CA ALA A 166 9.52 -23.64 -5.54
C ALA A 166 10.75 -23.10 -6.28
N ILE A 167 10.70 -23.01 -7.60
CA ILE A 167 11.86 -22.79 -8.46
C ILE A 167 11.78 -21.51 -9.30
N SER A 168 10.58 -21.01 -9.63
CA SER A 168 10.41 -19.76 -10.39
C SER A 168 10.15 -18.54 -9.52
N GLY A 169 9.88 -18.76 -8.23
CA GLY A 169 9.68 -17.68 -7.25
C GLY A 169 8.37 -16.91 -7.40
N ASN A 170 7.43 -17.41 -8.22
CA ASN A 170 6.10 -16.79 -8.34
C ASN A 170 5.45 -16.68 -6.96
N ALA A 171 4.76 -15.58 -6.70
CA ALA A 171 4.14 -15.34 -5.40
C ALA A 171 2.86 -14.50 -5.52
N MET A 172 1.94 -14.71 -4.60
CA MET A 172 0.70 -13.96 -4.45
C MET A 172 0.56 -13.40 -3.04
N ILE A 173 -0.29 -12.38 -2.87
CA ILE A 173 -0.61 -11.78 -1.57
C ILE A 173 -1.81 -12.49 -0.97
N LYS A 174 -1.73 -12.87 0.29
CA LYS A 174 -2.87 -13.25 1.12
C LYS A 174 -3.17 -12.14 2.11
N ILE A 175 -4.43 -11.70 2.16
CA ILE A 175 -4.92 -10.73 3.15
C ILE A 175 -5.88 -11.45 4.08
N GLN A 176 -5.62 -11.38 5.40
CA GLN A 176 -6.48 -11.97 6.43
C GLN A 176 -6.77 -13.46 6.17
N GLY A 177 -5.80 -14.20 5.60
CA GLY A 177 -5.89 -15.65 5.30
C GLY A 177 -6.69 -16.01 4.06
N LEU A 178 -7.16 -15.04 3.30
CA LEU A 178 -7.79 -15.25 2.00
C LEU A 178 -6.75 -15.26 0.89
N ASP A 179 -6.92 -16.15 -0.09
CA ASP A 179 -6.00 -16.34 -1.20
C ASP A 179 -5.87 -15.09 -2.08
N GLY A 180 -4.75 -14.96 -2.77
CA GLY A 180 -4.43 -13.79 -3.60
C GLY A 180 -5.44 -13.50 -4.70
N LYS A 181 -6.13 -14.53 -5.22
CA LYS A 181 -7.23 -14.34 -6.19
C LYS A 181 -8.37 -13.44 -5.68
N TYR A 182 -8.50 -13.23 -4.37
CA TYR A 182 -9.50 -12.38 -3.72
C TYR A 182 -9.01 -10.97 -3.40
N THR A 183 -7.75 -10.66 -3.75
CA THR A 183 -7.16 -9.33 -3.56
C THR A 183 -7.02 -8.62 -4.89
N GLN A 184 -7.49 -7.39 -4.97
CA GLN A 184 -7.33 -6.56 -6.15
C GLN A 184 -6.13 -5.63 -5.98
N ILE A 185 -5.21 -5.64 -6.96
CA ILE A 185 -4.07 -4.72 -6.99
C ILE A 185 -4.34 -3.66 -8.06
N LEU A 186 -4.29 -2.41 -7.64
CA LEU A 186 -4.50 -1.23 -8.48
C LEU A 186 -3.21 -0.43 -8.59
N ARG A 187 -3.08 0.33 -9.68
CA ARG A 187 -2.09 1.38 -9.84
C ARG A 187 -2.81 2.67 -10.26
N ASP A 188 -2.74 3.70 -9.42
CA ASP A 188 -3.49 4.97 -9.58
C ASP A 188 -5.02 4.74 -9.74
N GLY A 189 -5.54 3.69 -9.08
CA GLY A 189 -6.94 3.29 -9.17
C GLY A 189 -7.33 2.56 -10.46
N PHE A 190 -6.34 2.08 -11.25
CA PHE A 190 -6.57 1.21 -12.41
C PHE A 190 -6.24 -0.25 -12.07
N PRO A 191 -7.07 -1.24 -12.45
CA PRO A 191 -6.77 -2.65 -12.26
C PRO A 191 -5.71 -3.10 -13.28
N VAL A 192 -4.51 -3.42 -12.82
CA VAL A 192 -3.36 -3.72 -13.70
C VAL A 192 -2.95 -5.19 -13.64
N PHE A 193 -3.21 -5.88 -12.53
CA PHE A 193 -2.71 -7.23 -12.26
C PHE A 193 -3.86 -8.23 -12.09
N SER A 194 -4.71 -8.38 -13.10
CA SER A 194 -5.78 -9.37 -13.11
C SER A 194 -5.46 -10.58 -13.98
N GLY A 195 -6.16 -11.69 -13.78
CA GLY A 195 -6.07 -12.89 -14.61
C GLY A 195 -4.65 -13.45 -14.71
N ALA A 196 -4.14 -13.62 -15.92
CA ALA A 196 -2.82 -14.19 -16.21
C ALA A 196 -1.65 -13.44 -15.60
N ALA A 197 -1.82 -12.15 -15.28
CA ALA A 197 -0.81 -11.31 -14.65
C ALA A 197 -0.72 -11.46 -13.12
N ALA A 198 -1.70 -12.08 -12.45
CA ALA A 198 -1.82 -12.07 -11.00
C ALA A 198 -0.62 -12.72 -10.27
N GLY A 199 -0.10 -13.83 -10.77
CA GLY A 199 0.97 -14.61 -10.12
C GLY A 199 2.37 -13.96 -10.15
N LEU A 200 2.59 -12.96 -11.02
CA LEU A 200 3.88 -12.28 -11.18
C LEU A 200 3.83 -10.77 -10.91
N GLY A 201 2.63 -10.19 -10.83
CA GLY A 201 2.45 -8.74 -10.82
C GLY A 201 3.26 -8.02 -9.75
N MET A 202 3.29 -8.52 -8.51
CA MET A 202 4.06 -7.93 -7.42
C MET A 202 5.57 -7.99 -7.64
N LEU A 203 6.04 -9.12 -8.18
CA LEU A 203 7.46 -9.34 -8.47
C LEU A 203 7.97 -8.43 -9.57
N GLN A 204 7.08 -7.91 -10.41
CA GLN A 204 7.37 -7.13 -11.60
C GLN A 204 7.17 -5.63 -11.40
N THR A 205 7.02 -5.19 -10.14
CA THR A 205 6.74 -3.80 -9.80
C THR A 205 7.79 -3.29 -8.82
N PRO A 206 8.84 -2.61 -9.29
CA PRO A 206 9.79 -1.88 -8.44
C PRO A 206 9.10 -0.66 -7.78
N PRO A 207 9.45 -0.30 -6.52
CA PRO A 207 8.73 0.73 -5.77
C PRO A 207 9.19 2.19 -5.98
N LEU A 208 10.30 2.47 -6.68
CA LEU A 208 10.93 3.80 -6.72
C LEU A 208 10.03 4.92 -7.28
N ASP A 209 9.07 4.60 -8.14
CA ASP A 209 8.13 5.57 -8.70
C ASP A 209 6.83 5.72 -7.88
N LEU A 210 6.74 5.05 -6.73
CA LEU A 210 5.59 5.16 -5.83
C LEU A 210 5.74 6.35 -4.88
N ARG A 211 4.64 7.04 -4.64
CA ARG A 211 4.49 8.08 -3.63
C ARG A 211 3.86 7.53 -2.36
N GLN A 212 2.87 6.65 -2.50
CA GLN A 212 2.17 6.03 -1.38
C GLN A 212 1.57 4.69 -1.79
N VAL A 213 1.31 3.83 -0.79
CA VAL A 213 0.54 2.60 -0.96
C VAL A 213 -0.65 2.64 -0.01
N GLU A 214 -1.84 2.43 -0.56
CA GLU A 214 -3.10 2.42 0.17
C GLU A 214 -3.64 1.00 0.21
N ILE A 215 -3.96 0.50 1.40
CA ILE A 215 -4.43 -0.87 1.60
C ILE A 215 -5.78 -0.82 2.30
N ILE A 216 -6.83 -1.31 1.64
CA ILE A 216 -8.15 -1.49 2.24
C ILE A 216 -8.36 -2.99 2.41
N LYS A 217 -8.50 -3.44 3.65
CA LYS A 217 -8.75 -4.85 3.99
C LYS A 217 -10.25 -5.11 4.13
N GLY A 218 -10.66 -6.34 3.86
CA GLY A 218 -12.06 -6.75 3.86
C GLY A 218 -12.81 -6.33 2.60
N SER A 219 -14.13 -6.56 2.59
CA SER A 219 -14.97 -6.36 1.39
C SER A 219 -15.03 -4.91 0.95
N SER A 220 -14.34 -4.59 -0.14
CA SER A 220 -14.22 -3.25 -0.74
C SER A 220 -14.87 -3.17 -2.13
N SER A 221 -15.77 -4.11 -2.42
CA SER A 221 -16.31 -4.28 -3.77
C SER A 221 -17.24 -3.16 -4.22
N THR A 222 -17.80 -2.35 -3.34
CA THR A 222 -18.74 -1.27 -3.72
C THR A 222 -18.12 -0.28 -4.69
N LEU A 223 -16.87 0.14 -4.50
CA LEU A 223 -16.21 1.04 -5.43
C LEU A 223 -15.50 0.33 -6.59
N TYR A 224 -14.96 -0.86 -6.36
CA TYR A 224 -14.04 -1.53 -7.29
C TYR A 224 -14.60 -2.79 -7.96
N GLY A 225 -15.80 -3.26 -7.59
CA GLY A 225 -16.43 -4.44 -8.18
C GLY A 225 -15.82 -5.76 -7.77
N GLY A 226 -15.89 -6.74 -8.66
CA GLY A 226 -15.45 -8.11 -8.37
C GLY A 226 -13.96 -8.25 -8.11
N GLY A 227 -13.62 -9.18 -7.21
CA GLY A 227 -12.22 -9.51 -6.89
C GLY A 227 -11.64 -8.81 -5.66
N ALA A 228 -12.34 -7.83 -5.07
CA ALA A 228 -11.94 -7.15 -3.83
C ALA A 228 -12.65 -7.75 -2.59
N ILE A 229 -12.66 -9.08 -2.45
CA ILE A 229 -13.23 -9.80 -1.30
C ILE A 229 -12.33 -9.68 -0.07
N ALA A 230 -11.04 -9.95 -0.23
CA ALA A 230 -10.04 -9.82 0.82
C ALA A 230 -9.61 -8.36 1.03
N GLY A 231 -9.78 -7.55 -0.01
CA GLY A 231 -9.44 -6.15 0.00
C GLY A 231 -8.76 -5.70 -1.29
N LEU A 232 -8.17 -4.52 -1.24
CA LEU A 232 -7.41 -3.97 -2.35
C LEU A 232 -6.10 -3.32 -1.88
N VAL A 233 -5.13 -3.29 -2.79
CA VAL A 233 -3.87 -2.55 -2.65
C VAL A 233 -3.80 -1.58 -3.81
N ASN A 234 -3.73 -0.28 -3.53
CA ASN A 234 -3.59 0.76 -4.55
C ASN A 234 -2.19 1.38 -4.48
N LEU A 235 -1.43 1.20 -5.54
CA LEU A 235 -0.09 1.74 -5.71
C LEU A 235 -0.22 3.12 -6.35
N VAL A 236 0.03 4.18 -5.60
CA VAL A 236 -0.09 5.56 -6.08
C VAL A 236 1.28 6.06 -6.52
N THR A 237 1.37 6.52 -7.77
CA THR A 237 2.63 6.97 -8.36
C THR A 237 2.96 8.43 -8.01
N LYS A 238 4.24 8.78 -8.07
CA LYS A 238 4.73 10.16 -7.96
C LYS A 238 4.18 11.02 -9.08
N THR A 239 3.87 12.28 -8.76
CA THR A 239 3.44 13.30 -9.72
C THR A 239 4.56 14.36 -9.87
N PRO A 240 4.69 15.00 -11.05
CA PRO A 240 5.76 15.97 -11.26
C PRO A 240 5.46 17.28 -10.50
N THR A 241 6.47 17.81 -9.84
CA THR A 241 6.47 19.15 -9.21
C THR A 241 7.31 20.12 -10.03
N GLU A 242 7.32 21.40 -9.70
CA GLU A 242 8.18 22.40 -10.35
C GLU A 242 9.67 22.13 -10.05
N LYS A 243 9.96 21.66 -8.83
CA LYS A 243 11.29 21.16 -8.47
C LYS A 243 11.54 19.84 -9.20
N ARG A 244 12.71 19.71 -9.81
CA ARG A 244 13.13 18.49 -10.48
C ARG A 244 13.36 17.40 -9.43
N ASP A 245 12.73 16.22 -9.61
CA ASP A 245 13.05 14.99 -8.89
C ASP A 245 13.74 14.02 -9.86
N PHE A 246 15.05 13.82 -9.70
CA PHE A 246 15.82 12.88 -10.50
C PHE A 246 16.63 11.97 -9.59
N GLN A 247 16.29 10.67 -9.59
CA GLN A 247 16.90 9.66 -8.74
C GLN A 247 17.42 8.50 -9.56
N ILE A 248 18.61 8.01 -9.18
CA ILE A 248 19.20 6.78 -9.70
C ILE A 248 19.51 5.87 -8.51
N GLN A 249 19.00 4.65 -8.51
CA GLN A 249 19.27 3.63 -7.50
C GLN A 249 19.99 2.46 -8.14
N LEU A 250 21.14 2.10 -7.56
CA LEU A 250 21.92 0.92 -7.92
C LEU A 250 21.97 -0.02 -6.71
N ASN A 251 21.68 -1.29 -6.91
CA ASN A 251 21.68 -2.30 -5.87
C ASN A 251 22.27 -3.61 -6.36
N GLY A 252 23.10 -4.25 -5.55
CA GLY A 252 23.66 -5.57 -5.79
C GLY A 252 23.45 -6.48 -4.60
N THR A 253 23.22 -7.79 -4.82
CA THR A 253 22.96 -8.76 -3.76
C THR A 253 23.95 -9.92 -3.73
N THR A 254 24.20 -10.48 -2.54
CA THR A 254 24.97 -11.72 -2.40
C THR A 254 24.30 -12.92 -3.05
N ALA A 255 22.96 -12.84 -3.26
CA ALA A 255 22.20 -13.81 -4.03
C ALA A 255 22.33 -13.62 -5.54
N LYS A 256 23.37 -12.89 -6.00
CA LYS A 256 23.68 -12.64 -7.40
C LYS A 256 22.63 -11.80 -8.13
N GLY A 257 21.99 -10.86 -7.43
CA GLY A 257 21.03 -9.90 -7.99
C GLY A 257 21.70 -8.57 -8.33
N LEU A 258 21.16 -7.89 -9.33
CA LEU A 258 21.51 -6.52 -9.73
C LEU A 258 20.23 -5.77 -10.07
N ASP A 259 20.03 -4.60 -9.46
CA ASP A 259 18.93 -3.69 -9.76
C ASP A 259 19.48 -2.31 -10.13
N VAL A 260 18.94 -1.75 -11.21
CA VAL A 260 19.21 -0.38 -11.68
C VAL A 260 17.86 0.27 -11.90
N ASN A 261 17.49 1.20 -11.01
CA ASN A 261 16.23 1.92 -11.09
C ASN A 261 16.49 3.41 -11.27
N THR A 262 15.68 4.07 -12.08
CA THR A 262 15.78 5.51 -12.34
C THR A 262 14.40 6.13 -12.34
N PHE A 263 14.26 7.26 -11.68
CA PHE A 263 13.05 8.07 -11.70
C PHE A 263 13.41 9.50 -12.08
N PHE A 264 12.62 10.09 -12.97
CA PHE A 264 12.65 11.50 -13.32
C PHE A 264 11.24 12.07 -13.25
N GLY A 265 11.07 13.23 -12.60
CA GLY A 265 9.82 13.97 -12.55
C GLY A 265 10.07 15.47 -12.58
N GLN A 266 9.37 16.21 -13.45
CA GLN A 266 9.39 17.67 -13.47
C GLN A 266 8.17 18.24 -14.17
N ARG A 267 7.68 19.38 -13.65
CA ARG A 267 6.62 20.20 -14.26
C ARG A 267 7.22 21.46 -14.85
N PHE A 268 6.80 21.77 -16.06
CA PHE A 268 7.19 22.96 -16.82
C PHE A 268 5.90 23.77 -17.12
N GLY A 269 5.44 24.55 -16.15
CA GLY A 269 4.21 25.30 -16.26
C GLY A 269 2.98 24.39 -16.49
N LYS A 270 2.41 24.40 -17.70
CA LYS A 270 1.22 23.59 -18.05
C LYS A 270 1.51 22.16 -18.45
N VAL A 271 2.74 21.74 -18.53
CA VAL A 271 3.13 20.39 -18.92
C VAL A 271 4.05 19.82 -17.87
N GLY A 272 3.75 18.62 -17.39
CA GLY A 272 4.62 17.85 -16.51
C GLY A 272 4.91 16.47 -17.10
N THR A 273 5.98 15.86 -16.67
CA THR A 273 6.29 14.47 -17.05
C THR A 273 6.94 13.74 -15.90
N THR A 274 6.64 12.46 -15.80
CA THR A 274 7.43 11.50 -15.01
C THR A 274 7.90 10.38 -15.92
N VAL A 275 9.10 9.89 -15.69
CA VAL A 275 9.65 8.72 -16.38
C VAL A 275 10.30 7.82 -15.35
N PHE A 276 9.79 6.62 -15.21
CA PHE A 276 10.44 5.56 -14.45
C PHE A 276 11.05 4.54 -15.43
N ALA A 277 12.29 4.13 -15.19
CA ALA A 277 12.95 3.06 -15.92
C ALA A 277 13.68 2.13 -14.93
N SER A 278 13.60 0.83 -15.17
CA SER A 278 14.22 -0.17 -14.30
C SER A 278 14.77 -1.34 -15.12
N TYR A 279 15.98 -1.77 -14.79
CA TYR A 279 16.57 -3.04 -15.21
C TYR A 279 16.90 -3.87 -13.97
N ASN A 280 16.32 -5.07 -13.88
CA ASN A 280 16.54 -5.99 -12.78
C ASN A 280 17.03 -7.33 -13.36
N ARG A 281 18.11 -7.86 -12.79
CA ARG A 281 18.71 -9.12 -13.19
C ARG A 281 19.05 -9.95 -11.97
N ASN A 282 18.84 -11.24 -12.04
CA ASN A 282 19.38 -12.21 -11.09
C ASN A 282 19.98 -13.39 -11.84
N TRP A 283 21.11 -13.89 -11.40
CA TRP A 283 21.62 -15.18 -11.82
C TRP A 283 21.07 -16.27 -10.89
N ALA A 284 20.96 -17.49 -11.41
CA ALA A 284 20.44 -18.61 -10.64
C ALA A 284 21.20 -18.80 -9.31
N TYR A 285 20.43 -18.96 -8.22
CA TYR A 285 20.95 -19.07 -6.88
C TYR A 285 20.33 -20.25 -6.13
N ASP A 286 21.17 -21.16 -5.60
CA ASP A 286 20.83 -22.31 -4.76
C ASP A 286 21.72 -22.31 -3.53
N PRO A 287 21.34 -21.63 -2.43
CA PRO A 287 22.13 -21.59 -1.20
C PRO A 287 22.09 -22.89 -0.40
N SER A 288 21.18 -23.76 -0.74
CA SER A 288 20.95 -25.02 -0.03
C SER A 288 21.65 -26.21 -0.66
N HIS A 289 22.21 -26.04 -1.85
CA HIS A 289 22.83 -27.08 -2.64
C HIS A 289 21.93 -28.30 -2.88
N VAL A 290 20.61 -28.04 -3.02
CA VAL A 290 19.61 -29.08 -3.31
C VAL A 290 19.50 -29.39 -4.80
N GLY A 291 20.25 -28.65 -5.64
CA GLY A 291 20.28 -28.82 -7.09
C GLY A 291 19.21 -28.04 -7.84
N PHE A 292 18.28 -27.37 -7.14
CA PHE A 292 17.24 -26.52 -7.74
C PHE A 292 17.35 -25.08 -7.29
N THR A 293 16.93 -24.16 -8.16
CA THR A 293 16.94 -22.72 -7.84
C THR A 293 16.04 -22.36 -6.69
N ALA A 294 16.58 -21.67 -5.68
CA ALA A 294 15.79 -20.92 -4.68
C ALA A 294 15.38 -19.55 -5.25
N ILE A 295 16.31 -18.89 -5.97
CA ILE A 295 16.03 -17.69 -6.77
C ILE A 295 16.35 -18.01 -8.23
N PRO A 296 15.39 -17.89 -9.16
CA PRO A 296 15.59 -18.16 -10.57
C PRO A 296 16.53 -17.13 -11.23
N GLN A 297 17.11 -17.50 -12.34
CA GLN A 297 17.72 -16.55 -13.25
C GLN A 297 16.62 -15.73 -13.91
N PHE A 298 16.76 -14.40 -13.96
CA PHE A 298 15.87 -13.56 -14.75
C PHE A 298 16.53 -12.28 -15.21
N ASP A 299 16.00 -11.75 -16.31
CA ASP A 299 16.25 -10.40 -16.82
C ASP A 299 14.90 -9.72 -17.00
N ARG A 300 14.72 -8.54 -16.41
CA ARG A 300 13.51 -7.74 -16.50
C ARG A 300 13.83 -6.28 -16.82
N PHE A 301 13.08 -5.74 -17.76
CA PHE A 301 13.11 -4.34 -18.12
C PHE A 301 11.72 -3.72 -18.00
N THR A 302 11.64 -2.56 -17.35
CA THR A 302 10.39 -1.83 -17.14
C THR A 302 10.58 -0.37 -17.47
N VAL A 303 9.63 0.24 -18.20
CA VAL A 303 9.60 1.69 -18.49
C VAL A 303 8.17 2.21 -18.38
N ASN A 304 7.99 3.28 -17.57
CA ASN A 304 6.69 3.89 -17.29
C ASN A 304 6.77 5.41 -17.49
N PRO A 305 6.66 5.96 -18.71
CA PRO A 305 6.50 7.40 -18.93
C PRO A 305 5.05 7.83 -18.66
N THR A 306 4.89 9.01 -18.06
CA THR A 306 3.58 9.65 -17.90
C THR A 306 3.70 11.13 -18.25
N LEU A 307 2.76 11.62 -19.07
CA LEU A 307 2.59 13.00 -19.47
C LEU A 307 1.42 13.59 -18.67
N PHE A 308 1.64 14.77 -18.09
CA PHE A 308 0.63 15.53 -17.35
C PHE A 308 0.38 16.85 -18.07
N LEU A 309 -0.87 17.09 -18.43
CA LEU A 309 -1.31 18.32 -19.11
C LEU A 309 -2.27 19.09 -18.19
N TYR A 310 -1.84 20.25 -17.74
CA TYR A 310 -2.61 21.16 -16.88
C TYR A 310 -3.21 22.26 -17.76
N PHE A 311 -4.40 22.05 -18.29
CA PHE A 311 -5.07 23.02 -19.17
C PHE A 311 -5.44 24.29 -18.41
N THR A 312 -5.97 24.10 -17.20
CA THR A 312 -6.29 25.13 -16.21
C THR A 312 -5.99 24.58 -14.81
N GLU A 313 -6.09 25.38 -13.76
CA GLU A 313 -6.00 24.90 -12.37
C GLU A 313 -7.08 23.89 -12.00
N SER A 314 -8.20 23.90 -12.72
CA SER A 314 -9.33 23.00 -12.50
C SER A 314 -9.40 21.81 -13.48
N THR A 315 -8.55 21.78 -14.53
CA THR A 315 -8.65 20.78 -15.59
C THR A 315 -7.29 20.18 -15.91
N ASN A 316 -7.14 18.89 -15.72
CA ASN A 316 -5.94 18.16 -16.06
C ASN A 316 -6.23 16.85 -16.82
N LEU A 317 -5.24 16.42 -17.59
CA LEU A 317 -5.25 15.16 -18.33
C LEU A 317 -3.89 14.49 -18.14
N ASN A 318 -3.89 13.26 -17.66
CA ASN A 318 -2.70 12.44 -17.49
C ASN A 318 -2.74 11.28 -18.47
N ILE A 319 -1.65 11.05 -19.19
CA ILE A 319 -1.49 9.97 -20.16
C ILE A 319 -0.25 9.17 -19.78
N GLY A 320 -0.43 7.98 -19.26
CA GLY A 320 0.66 7.07 -18.88
C GLY A 320 0.75 5.88 -19.82
N LEU A 321 1.98 5.47 -20.08
CA LEU A 321 2.29 4.19 -20.74
C LEU A 321 3.10 3.34 -19.77
N GLU A 322 2.96 2.03 -19.86
CA GLU A 322 3.73 1.07 -19.09
C GLU A 322 4.17 -0.05 -20.00
N SER A 323 5.47 -0.36 -20.00
CA SER A 323 6.05 -1.50 -20.72
C SER A 323 6.92 -2.30 -19.76
N MET A 324 6.66 -3.60 -19.66
CA MET A 324 7.49 -4.55 -18.90
C MET A 324 7.71 -5.80 -19.73
N VAL A 325 8.98 -6.22 -19.79
CA VAL A 325 9.40 -7.49 -20.43
C VAL A 325 10.28 -8.25 -19.45
N GLU A 326 9.97 -9.52 -19.20
CA GLU A 326 10.75 -10.40 -18.34
C GLU A 326 10.95 -11.76 -19.00
N ASN A 327 12.16 -12.30 -18.86
CA ASN A 327 12.50 -13.69 -19.15
C ASN A 327 13.10 -14.31 -17.90
N ARG A 328 12.43 -15.35 -17.37
CA ARG A 328 12.76 -16.03 -16.13
C ARG A 328 12.99 -17.51 -16.39
N LEU A 329 14.04 -18.07 -15.79
CA LEU A 329 14.42 -19.48 -15.90
C LEU A 329 14.77 -20.01 -14.52
N GLY A 330 13.93 -20.91 -13.99
CA GLY A 330 14.19 -21.68 -12.79
C GLY A 330 14.34 -23.16 -13.09
N GLY A 331 14.67 -23.95 -12.09
CA GLY A 331 14.78 -25.40 -12.22
C GLY A 331 16.12 -25.96 -11.79
N ASP A 332 16.53 -27.02 -12.45
CA ASP A 332 17.79 -27.71 -12.20
C ASP A 332 18.99 -26.80 -12.48
N MET A 333 19.88 -26.68 -11.52
CA MET A 333 21.08 -25.83 -11.61
C MET A 333 22.03 -26.30 -12.70
N GLU A 334 22.12 -27.61 -12.98
CA GLU A 334 22.95 -28.16 -14.07
C GLU A 334 22.34 -27.84 -15.44
N TYR A 335 21.00 -27.93 -15.57
CA TYR A 335 20.32 -27.46 -16.78
C TYR A 335 20.58 -25.97 -17.06
N ILE A 336 20.51 -25.14 -16.03
CA ILE A 336 20.72 -23.68 -16.22
C ILE A 336 22.15 -23.37 -16.62
N ARG A 337 23.14 -24.11 -16.14
CA ARG A 337 24.57 -23.90 -16.44
C ARG A 337 24.99 -24.45 -17.79
N HIS A 338 24.50 -25.63 -18.14
CA HIS A 338 25.04 -26.45 -19.24
C HIS A 338 24.00 -26.80 -20.31
N GLY A 339 22.71 -26.51 -20.07
CA GLY A 339 21.61 -26.91 -20.94
C GLY A 339 21.12 -28.34 -20.66
N TYR A 340 20.32 -28.86 -21.57
CA TYR A 340 19.70 -30.17 -21.45
C TYR A 340 20.72 -31.31 -21.38
N SER A 341 20.52 -32.24 -20.44
CA SER A 341 21.11 -33.57 -20.42
C SER A 341 20.12 -34.59 -19.93
N GLU A 342 20.29 -35.89 -20.22
CA GLU A 342 19.36 -36.95 -19.78
C GLU A 342 19.22 -37.02 -18.25
N GLY A 343 20.29 -36.69 -17.50
CA GLY A 343 20.30 -36.68 -16.04
C GLY A 343 19.72 -35.39 -15.44
N HIS A 344 19.63 -34.32 -16.20
CA HIS A 344 19.25 -32.95 -15.74
C HIS A 344 18.33 -32.26 -16.76
N PRO A 345 17.12 -32.78 -17.03
CA PRO A 345 16.22 -32.20 -18.04
C PRO A 345 15.28 -31.13 -17.48
N TYR A 346 15.15 -30.98 -16.16
CA TYR A 346 14.07 -30.21 -15.57
C TYR A 346 14.33 -28.70 -15.52
N PHE A 347 13.40 -27.93 -16.09
CA PHE A 347 13.40 -26.47 -16.05
C PHE A 347 11.98 -25.93 -16.06
N GLU A 348 11.81 -24.69 -15.58
CA GLU A 348 10.62 -23.85 -15.77
C GLU A 348 11.08 -22.52 -16.36
N ARG A 349 10.70 -22.25 -17.61
CA ARG A 349 10.92 -20.96 -18.26
C ARG A 349 9.61 -20.19 -18.30
N ASN A 350 9.63 -18.93 -17.83
CA ASN A 350 8.48 -18.06 -17.84
C ASN A 350 8.85 -16.75 -18.51
N LYS A 351 8.28 -16.49 -19.70
CA LYS A 351 8.43 -15.23 -20.41
C LYS A 351 7.13 -14.45 -20.28
N SER A 352 7.23 -13.20 -19.87
CA SER A 352 6.08 -12.32 -19.76
C SER A 352 6.34 -10.94 -20.33
N GLN A 353 5.29 -10.36 -20.92
CA GLN A 353 5.31 -9.02 -21.48
C GLN A 353 4.01 -8.33 -21.09
N ARG A 354 4.11 -7.09 -20.60
CA ARG A 354 2.96 -6.24 -20.31
C ARG A 354 3.11 -4.89 -20.97
N TYR A 355 2.08 -4.49 -21.68
CA TYR A 355 1.96 -3.19 -22.32
C TYR A 355 0.63 -2.59 -21.89
N SER A 356 0.67 -1.43 -21.23
CA SER A 356 -0.54 -0.77 -20.73
C SER A 356 -0.55 0.70 -21.13
N SER A 357 -1.73 1.22 -21.44
CA SER A 357 -2.00 2.65 -21.50
C SER A 357 -2.96 3.04 -20.37
N ARG A 358 -2.77 4.22 -19.79
CA ARG A 358 -3.64 4.78 -18.76
C ARG A 358 -3.92 6.23 -19.10
N ILE A 359 -5.18 6.59 -19.10
CA ILE A 359 -5.66 7.96 -19.36
C ILE A 359 -6.55 8.35 -18.20
N SER A 360 -6.27 9.48 -17.57
CA SER A 360 -7.07 10.04 -16.48
C SER A 360 -7.32 11.52 -16.78
N PHE A 361 -8.59 11.87 -16.95
CA PHE A 361 -9.05 13.25 -17.10
C PHE A 361 -9.79 13.65 -15.84
N LYS A 362 -9.45 14.81 -15.28
CA LYS A 362 -10.14 15.41 -14.14
C LYS A 362 -10.52 16.84 -14.47
N HIS A 363 -11.79 17.17 -14.21
CA HIS A 363 -12.30 18.53 -14.28
C HIS A 363 -13.03 18.88 -12.99
N ARG A 364 -12.61 19.98 -12.34
CA ARG A 364 -13.23 20.53 -11.15
C ARG A 364 -14.13 21.68 -11.60
N PHE A 365 -15.44 21.55 -11.42
CA PHE A 365 -16.42 22.59 -11.78
C PHE A 365 -16.36 23.75 -10.78
N ASN A 366 -16.17 23.43 -9.52
CA ASN A 366 -16.00 24.35 -8.40
C ASN A 366 -15.27 23.60 -7.26
N ASP A 367 -15.11 24.21 -6.09
CA ASP A 367 -14.39 23.61 -4.95
C ASP A 367 -15.09 22.34 -4.39
N GLN A 368 -16.37 22.18 -4.65
CA GLN A 368 -17.17 21.06 -4.15
C GLN A 368 -17.37 19.94 -5.18
N SER A 369 -17.28 20.23 -6.47
CA SER A 369 -17.68 19.25 -7.48
C SER A 369 -16.64 18.99 -8.56
N SER A 370 -16.44 17.71 -8.89
CA SER A 370 -15.51 17.29 -9.93
C SER A 370 -16.01 16.10 -10.73
N LEU A 371 -15.58 16.03 -11.97
CA LEU A 371 -15.76 14.90 -12.88
C LEU A 371 -14.41 14.22 -13.10
N ASN A 372 -14.37 12.91 -12.94
CA ASN A 372 -13.21 12.10 -13.23
C ASN A 372 -13.56 11.08 -14.31
N VAL A 373 -12.74 10.99 -15.35
CA VAL A 373 -12.86 9.99 -16.41
C VAL A 373 -11.55 9.23 -16.49
N LYS A 374 -11.63 7.91 -16.44
CA LYS A 374 -10.46 7.01 -16.47
C LYS A 374 -10.63 6.00 -17.60
N ASN A 375 -9.54 5.71 -18.30
CA ASN A 375 -9.49 4.62 -19.27
C ASN A 375 -8.13 3.95 -19.21
N SER A 376 -8.10 2.62 -19.25
CA SER A 376 -6.89 1.84 -19.46
C SER A 376 -7.11 0.69 -20.41
N ALA A 377 -6.06 0.35 -21.15
CA ALA A 377 -6.00 -0.86 -21.97
C ALA A 377 -4.67 -1.56 -21.68
N THR A 378 -4.72 -2.86 -21.42
CA THR A 378 -3.55 -3.68 -21.08
C THR A 378 -3.52 -4.92 -21.97
N LEU A 379 -2.37 -5.17 -22.57
CA LEU A 379 -2.02 -6.45 -23.19
C LEU A 379 -0.98 -7.14 -22.31
N TYR A 380 -1.31 -8.32 -21.80
CA TYR A 380 -0.39 -9.19 -21.08
C TYR A 380 -0.18 -10.48 -21.85
N LYS A 381 1.09 -10.82 -22.13
CA LYS A 381 1.49 -12.08 -22.78
C LYS A 381 2.28 -12.92 -21.80
N ARG A 382 1.98 -14.22 -21.77
CA ARG A 382 2.68 -15.16 -20.90
C ARG A 382 2.96 -16.47 -21.61
N ASP A 383 4.21 -16.93 -21.51
CA ASP A 383 4.68 -18.21 -22.02
C ASP A 383 5.41 -18.94 -20.91
N ILE A 384 4.86 -20.07 -20.45
CA ILE A 384 5.48 -20.96 -19.46
C ILE A 384 5.84 -22.25 -20.16
N THR A 385 7.10 -22.61 -20.14
CA THR A 385 7.61 -23.87 -20.71
C THR A 385 8.27 -24.72 -19.63
N ILE A 386 7.81 -25.94 -19.47
CA ILE A 386 8.44 -27.02 -18.72
C ILE A 386 8.76 -28.19 -19.67
N PRO A 387 9.56 -29.20 -19.30
CA PRO A 387 10.03 -30.24 -20.24
C PRO A 387 8.95 -30.92 -21.07
N THR A 388 7.76 -31.11 -20.51
CA THR A 388 6.68 -31.89 -21.12
C THR A 388 5.45 -31.06 -21.49
N TYR A 389 5.46 -29.74 -21.21
CA TYR A 389 4.27 -28.92 -21.37
C TYR A 389 4.64 -27.46 -21.65
N ASN A 390 3.79 -26.80 -22.44
CA ASN A 390 3.86 -25.36 -22.69
C ASN A 390 2.49 -24.72 -22.50
N PHE A 391 2.45 -23.66 -21.69
CA PHE A 391 1.31 -22.74 -21.56
C PHE A 391 1.66 -21.42 -22.24
N ASN A 392 0.87 -21.01 -23.22
CA ASN A 392 1.08 -19.75 -23.94
C ASN A 392 -0.24 -19.06 -24.13
N GLY A 393 -0.40 -17.85 -23.62
CA GLY A 393 -1.64 -17.10 -23.71
C GLY A 393 -1.44 -15.60 -23.71
N ASP A 394 -2.35 -14.92 -24.40
CA ASP A 394 -2.46 -13.47 -24.47
C ASP A 394 -3.75 -13.03 -23.76
N GLN A 395 -3.64 -12.06 -22.86
CA GLN A 395 -4.79 -11.43 -22.20
C GLN A 395 -4.90 -9.96 -22.58
N TRP A 396 -6.05 -9.57 -23.08
CA TRP A 396 -6.46 -8.18 -23.25
C TRP A 396 -7.42 -7.77 -22.15
N SER A 397 -7.13 -6.65 -21.49
CA SER A 397 -8.00 -6.08 -20.46
C SER A 397 -8.24 -4.62 -20.74
N THR A 398 -9.49 -4.16 -20.65
CA THR A 398 -9.81 -2.72 -20.71
C THR A 398 -10.63 -2.32 -19.51
N PHE A 399 -10.38 -1.14 -19.01
CA PHE A 399 -11.16 -0.54 -17.92
C PHE A 399 -11.49 0.90 -18.28
N SER A 400 -12.77 1.25 -18.24
CA SER A 400 -13.25 2.61 -18.42
C SER A 400 -14.19 2.98 -17.30
N GLU A 401 -14.00 4.15 -16.70
CA GLU A 401 -14.80 4.64 -15.58
C GLU A 401 -15.09 6.12 -15.74
N ILE A 402 -16.32 6.50 -15.41
CA ILE A 402 -16.72 7.88 -15.20
C ILE A 402 -17.28 8.02 -13.80
N SER A 403 -16.83 9.02 -13.05
CA SER A 403 -17.35 9.31 -11.72
C SER A 403 -17.47 10.81 -11.48
N TYR A 404 -18.58 11.17 -10.85
CA TYR A 404 -18.87 12.53 -10.39
C TYR A 404 -18.78 12.53 -8.86
N VAL A 405 -18.03 13.48 -8.31
CA VAL A 405 -17.86 13.71 -6.88
C VAL A 405 -18.46 15.06 -6.55
N ASN A 406 -19.27 15.10 -5.49
CA ASN A 406 -19.79 16.34 -4.91
C ASN A 406 -19.54 16.32 -3.41
N SER A 407 -18.63 17.15 -2.95
CA SER A 407 -18.18 17.26 -1.55
C SER A 407 -18.71 18.53 -0.93
N GLY A 408 -19.90 18.44 -0.31
CA GLY A 408 -20.44 19.52 0.53
C GLY A 408 -19.87 19.45 1.94
N GLU A 409 -20.14 20.47 2.76
CA GLU A 409 -19.67 20.55 4.16
C GLU A 409 -20.15 19.36 5.02
N ILE A 410 -21.40 18.93 4.83
CA ILE A 410 -22.02 17.86 5.61
C ILE A 410 -21.84 16.51 4.95
N SER A 411 -21.98 16.43 3.62
CA SER A 411 -21.98 15.15 2.91
C SER A 411 -21.20 15.19 1.61
N GLU A 412 -20.53 14.08 1.32
CA GLU A 412 -19.87 13.81 0.06
C GLU A 412 -20.62 12.70 -0.69
N TRP A 413 -20.92 12.93 -1.95
CA TRP A 413 -21.53 11.98 -2.85
C TRP A 413 -20.58 11.62 -3.99
N ILE A 414 -20.47 10.33 -4.25
CA ILE A 414 -19.71 9.79 -5.38
C ILE A 414 -20.70 8.93 -6.19
N VAL A 415 -20.92 9.29 -7.44
CA VAL A 415 -21.78 8.53 -8.36
C VAL A 415 -20.99 8.21 -9.60
N GLY A 416 -21.05 6.99 -10.07
CA GLY A 416 -20.29 6.62 -11.26
C GLY A 416 -20.68 5.30 -11.86
N GLY A 417 -20.01 4.99 -12.97
CA GLY A 417 -20.13 3.71 -13.63
C GLY A 417 -18.82 3.34 -14.31
N ASN A 418 -18.64 2.04 -14.49
CA ASN A 418 -17.48 1.51 -15.20
C ASN A 418 -17.83 0.33 -16.11
N VAL A 419 -16.95 0.11 -17.06
CA VAL A 419 -16.92 -1.07 -17.92
C VAL A 419 -15.54 -1.69 -17.77
N TRP A 420 -15.52 -2.97 -17.44
CA TRP A 420 -14.28 -3.76 -17.36
C TRP A 420 -14.42 -4.99 -18.24
N THR A 421 -13.50 -5.16 -19.18
CA THR A 421 -13.48 -6.32 -20.07
C THR A 421 -12.18 -7.08 -19.96
N GLU A 422 -12.26 -8.40 -19.95
CA GLU A 422 -11.11 -9.31 -20.05
C GLU A 422 -11.35 -10.32 -21.17
N ARG A 423 -10.32 -10.54 -21.97
CA ARG A 423 -10.27 -11.54 -23.03
C ARG A 423 -8.97 -12.30 -22.92
N PHE A 424 -9.05 -13.59 -22.65
CA PHE A 424 -7.88 -14.47 -22.62
C PHE A 424 -7.97 -15.43 -23.80
N ASN A 425 -6.89 -15.52 -24.56
CA ASN A 425 -6.74 -16.45 -25.68
C ASN A 425 -5.50 -17.29 -25.47
N GLU A 426 -5.69 -18.61 -25.37
CA GLU A 426 -4.61 -19.58 -25.24
C GLU A 426 -4.14 -20.09 -26.60
N LYS A 427 -2.83 -20.05 -26.84
CA LYS A 427 -2.20 -20.63 -28.03
C LYS A 427 -1.96 -22.11 -27.77
N ARG A 428 -2.82 -22.97 -28.26
CA ARG A 428 -2.85 -24.41 -28.02
C ARG A 428 -1.69 -25.13 -28.69
N ILE A 429 -0.53 -25.23 -27.97
CA ILE A 429 0.65 -25.90 -28.51
C ILE A 429 0.68 -27.37 -28.11
N THR A 430 0.33 -27.71 -26.85
CA THR A 430 0.53 -29.07 -26.29
C THR A 430 -0.76 -29.80 -25.94
N ASN A 431 -1.85 -29.08 -25.63
CA ASN A 431 -3.14 -29.61 -25.22
C ASN A 431 -4.25 -29.05 -26.08
N ASN A 432 -5.22 -29.87 -26.49
CA ASN A 432 -6.44 -29.43 -27.17
C ASN A 432 -7.49 -28.86 -26.20
N LEU A 433 -7.08 -28.42 -25.02
CA LEU A 433 -7.99 -27.82 -24.04
C LEU A 433 -8.27 -26.38 -24.41
N ASP A 434 -9.53 -26.05 -24.60
CA ASP A 434 -9.99 -24.69 -24.90
C ASP A 434 -10.24 -23.94 -23.59
N ARG A 435 -9.25 -23.13 -23.16
CA ARG A 435 -9.35 -22.30 -21.95
C ARG A 435 -9.55 -20.81 -22.27
N ASP A 436 -9.89 -20.49 -23.50
CA ASP A 436 -10.23 -19.13 -23.88
C ASP A 436 -11.45 -18.67 -23.09
N TYR A 437 -11.43 -17.45 -22.60
CA TYR A 437 -12.57 -16.86 -21.92
C TYR A 437 -12.73 -15.37 -22.21
N SER A 438 -13.95 -14.92 -21.96
CA SER A 438 -14.34 -13.53 -22.07
C SER A 438 -15.16 -13.18 -20.83
N LEU A 439 -14.72 -12.17 -20.11
CA LEU A 439 -15.39 -11.67 -18.92
C LEU A 439 -15.66 -10.17 -19.09
N ASP A 440 -16.94 -9.80 -19.17
CA ASP A 440 -17.39 -8.40 -19.28
C ASP A 440 -18.20 -8.04 -18.04
N THR A 441 -17.82 -6.94 -17.39
CA THR A 441 -18.52 -6.40 -16.24
C THR A 441 -18.90 -4.94 -16.49
N TYR A 442 -20.19 -4.65 -16.29
CA TYR A 442 -20.78 -3.31 -16.38
C TYR A 442 -21.27 -2.94 -14.99
N GLY A 443 -20.68 -1.95 -14.36
CA GLY A 443 -21.00 -1.57 -12.99
C GLY A 443 -21.50 -0.14 -12.88
N ILE A 444 -22.49 0.06 -12.03
CA ILE A 444 -22.91 1.38 -11.56
C ILE A 444 -22.79 1.44 -10.05
N PHE A 445 -22.40 2.58 -9.52
CA PHE A 445 -22.20 2.72 -8.06
C PHE A 445 -22.58 4.11 -7.57
N VAL A 446 -22.99 4.14 -6.32
CA VAL A 446 -23.21 5.36 -5.55
C VAL A 446 -22.62 5.16 -4.16
N ASN A 447 -21.91 6.14 -3.68
CA ASN A 447 -21.37 6.18 -2.29
C ASN A 447 -21.70 7.55 -1.70
N ASN A 448 -22.16 7.54 -0.46
CA ASN A 448 -22.39 8.74 0.33
C ASN A 448 -21.60 8.65 1.63
N THR A 449 -20.89 9.71 1.97
CA THR A 449 -20.22 9.88 3.26
C THR A 449 -20.77 11.14 3.91
N THR A 450 -21.42 11.01 5.07
CA THR A 450 -22.12 12.10 5.76
C THR A 450 -21.58 12.30 7.16
N ASN A 451 -21.29 13.55 7.53
CA ASN A 451 -21.03 13.97 8.89
C ASN A 451 -22.36 14.09 9.63
N VAL A 452 -22.72 13.07 10.42
CA VAL A 452 -23.95 13.08 11.23
C VAL A 452 -23.79 14.06 12.41
N SER A 453 -22.57 14.16 12.90
CA SER A 453 -22.11 15.14 13.87
C SER A 453 -20.59 15.30 13.77
N ASP A 454 -19.99 16.21 14.52
CA ASP A 454 -18.52 16.38 14.59
C ASP A 454 -17.80 15.09 15.03
N ARG A 455 -18.53 14.17 15.70
CA ARG A 455 -17.98 12.93 16.23
C ARG A 455 -18.41 11.68 15.49
N VAL A 456 -19.38 11.76 14.59
CA VAL A 456 -19.93 10.59 13.89
C VAL A 456 -20.00 10.84 12.40
N ILE A 457 -19.28 10.02 11.64
CA ILE A 457 -19.29 10.03 10.17
C ILE A 457 -19.81 8.68 9.71
N LEU A 458 -20.80 8.68 8.84
CA LEU A 458 -21.36 7.50 8.21
C LEU A 458 -21.01 7.46 6.74
N GLU A 459 -20.73 6.26 6.24
CA GLU A 459 -20.52 5.97 4.83
C GLU A 459 -21.47 4.83 4.42
N ALA A 460 -22.25 5.05 3.38
CA ALA A 460 -23.13 4.05 2.79
C ALA A 460 -22.92 4.00 1.27
N GLY A 461 -22.70 2.82 0.75
CA GLY A 461 -22.45 2.59 -0.66
C GLY A 461 -23.32 1.47 -1.22
N LEU A 462 -23.70 1.62 -2.47
CA LEU A 462 -24.41 0.60 -3.23
C LEU A 462 -23.80 0.52 -4.62
N ARG A 463 -23.50 -0.69 -5.06
CA ARG A 463 -23.06 -0.99 -6.41
C ARG A 463 -23.89 -2.12 -6.98
N ASP A 464 -24.20 -2.04 -8.27
CA ASP A 464 -24.77 -3.15 -9.03
C ASP A 464 -23.89 -3.43 -10.24
N ASP A 465 -23.39 -4.67 -10.33
CA ASP A 465 -22.61 -5.16 -11.44
C ASP A 465 -23.43 -6.15 -12.27
N TYR A 466 -23.53 -5.91 -13.57
CA TYR A 466 -23.93 -6.92 -14.53
C TYR A 466 -22.67 -7.62 -15.04
N VAL A 467 -22.49 -8.88 -14.66
CA VAL A 467 -21.41 -9.74 -15.15
C VAL A 467 -21.97 -10.62 -16.25
N LYS A 468 -21.41 -10.50 -17.45
CA LYS A 468 -21.82 -11.31 -18.60
C LYS A 468 -21.78 -12.81 -18.24
N ASP A 469 -22.79 -13.55 -18.64
CA ASP A 469 -23.03 -14.98 -18.37
C ASP A 469 -23.38 -15.32 -16.90
N TYR A 470 -23.27 -14.35 -15.94
CA TYR A 470 -23.56 -14.57 -14.52
C TYR A 470 -24.67 -13.67 -13.96
N GLY A 471 -25.07 -12.59 -14.68
CA GLY A 471 -26.18 -11.72 -14.32
C GLY A 471 -25.83 -10.61 -13.34
N PHE A 472 -26.85 -10.10 -12.65
CA PHE A 472 -26.74 -8.95 -11.74
C PHE A 472 -26.24 -9.34 -10.35
N ILE A 473 -25.39 -8.48 -9.77
CA ILE A 473 -24.77 -8.69 -8.46
C ILE A 473 -24.78 -7.38 -7.69
N VAL A 474 -25.65 -7.30 -6.68
CA VAL A 474 -25.81 -6.14 -5.81
C VAL A 474 -24.84 -6.20 -4.64
N LEU A 475 -24.12 -5.13 -4.39
CA LEU A 475 -23.02 -5.01 -3.43
C LEU A 475 -23.24 -3.83 -2.49
N PRO A 476 -24.07 -3.97 -1.45
CA PRO A 476 -24.20 -2.97 -0.41
C PRO A 476 -22.96 -2.94 0.51
N ARG A 477 -22.66 -1.76 1.04
CA ARG A 477 -21.65 -1.52 2.06
C ARG A 477 -22.10 -0.43 3.01
N ILE A 478 -21.73 -0.57 4.27
CA ILE A 478 -21.91 0.46 5.28
C ILE A 478 -20.70 0.52 6.19
N SER A 479 -20.30 1.72 6.57
CA SER A 479 -19.21 1.96 7.54
C SER A 479 -19.55 3.18 8.41
N ALA A 480 -19.08 3.18 9.62
CA ALA A 480 -19.21 4.29 10.55
C ALA A 480 -17.89 4.56 11.25
N LEU A 481 -17.54 5.83 11.38
CA LEU A 481 -16.43 6.33 12.19
C LEU A 481 -17.00 7.09 13.37
N PHE A 482 -16.55 6.73 14.58
CA PHE A 482 -16.87 7.43 15.81
C PHE A 482 -15.60 8.03 16.39
N LYS A 483 -15.52 9.35 16.49
CA LYS A 483 -14.46 10.12 17.16
C LYS A 483 -14.86 10.28 18.63
N LEU A 484 -14.49 9.31 19.48
CA LEU A 484 -14.89 9.27 20.90
C LEU A 484 -14.22 10.39 21.70
N SER A 485 -12.99 10.72 21.34
CA SER A 485 -12.21 11.87 21.81
C SER A 485 -11.10 12.18 20.80
N ASP A 486 -10.30 13.21 21.05
CA ASP A 486 -9.13 13.54 20.21
C ASP A 486 -8.10 12.38 20.17
N LYS A 487 -8.09 11.53 21.19
CA LYS A 487 -7.18 10.41 21.33
C LYS A 487 -7.77 9.07 20.89
N PHE A 488 -9.10 8.92 20.90
CA PHE A 488 -9.79 7.66 20.63
C PHE A 488 -10.75 7.79 19.46
N SER A 489 -10.61 6.88 18.50
CA SER A 489 -11.59 6.67 17.45
C SER A 489 -11.87 5.18 17.23
N THR A 490 -13.05 4.86 16.72
CA THR A 490 -13.44 3.50 16.35
C THR A 490 -14.17 3.52 15.03
N ARG A 491 -13.89 2.52 14.20
CA ARG A 491 -14.58 2.29 12.93
C ARG A 491 -15.26 0.94 12.98
N ILE A 492 -16.48 0.87 12.45
CA ILE A 492 -17.22 -0.38 12.27
C ILE A 492 -17.76 -0.37 10.84
N GLY A 493 -17.56 -1.44 10.11
CA GLY A 493 -18.06 -1.50 8.74
C GLY A 493 -18.19 -2.93 8.24
N GLY A 494 -18.91 -3.07 7.13
CA GLY A 494 -19.07 -4.34 6.46
C GLY A 494 -19.68 -4.17 5.07
N GLY A 495 -19.58 -5.23 4.27
CA GLY A 495 -20.06 -5.21 2.90
C GLY A 495 -20.04 -6.59 2.26
N PHE A 496 -20.46 -6.60 1.00
CA PHE A 496 -20.53 -7.80 0.18
C PHE A 496 -19.40 -7.78 -0.86
N GLY A 497 -19.04 -8.97 -1.34
CA GLY A 497 -18.09 -9.14 -2.40
C GLY A 497 -18.39 -10.35 -3.28
N TYR A 498 -17.78 -10.39 -4.43
CA TYR A 498 -17.87 -11.55 -5.34
C TYR A 498 -16.59 -11.75 -6.13
N LYS A 499 -16.41 -12.95 -6.68
CA LYS A 499 -15.35 -13.28 -7.63
C LYS A 499 -15.89 -14.17 -8.73
N PRO A 500 -15.79 -13.75 -10.01
CA PRO A 500 -16.07 -14.63 -11.14
C PRO A 500 -15.04 -15.75 -11.23
N PRO A 501 -15.43 -16.97 -11.64
CA PRO A 501 -14.52 -18.08 -11.84
C PRO A 501 -13.50 -17.77 -12.95
N THR A 502 -12.21 -18.12 -12.71
CA THR A 502 -11.14 -18.09 -13.71
C THR A 502 -10.17 -19.21 -13.44
N ILE A 503 -9.36 -19.61 -14.44
CA ILE A 503 -8.29 -20.58 -14.26
C ILE A 503 -7.10 -20.01 -13.46
N PHE A 504 -7.03 -18.69 -13.26
CA PHE A 504 -5.88 -18.05 -12.63
C PHE A 504 -6.03 -18.02 -11.10
N SER A 505 -5.46 -19.03 -10.47
CA SER A 505 -5.43 -19.23 -9.03
C SER A 505 -4.05 -19.68 -8.57
N GLU A 506 -3.81 -19.67 -7.25
CA GLU A 506 -2.55 -20.17 -6.66
C GLU A 506 -2.32 -21.66 -6.98
N GLU A 507 -3.40 -22.45 -6.99
CA GLU A 507 -3.34 -23.89 -7.30
C GLU A 507 -2.91 -24.11 -8.76
N SER A 508 -3.45 -23.35 -9.69
CA SER A 508 -3.10 -23.43 -11.12
C SER A 508 -1.65 -23.01 -11.38
N GLU A 509 -1.19 -21.95 -10.70
CA GLU A 509 0.20 -21.48 -10.79
C GLU A 509 1.18 -22.57 -10.33
N ARG A 510 0.86 -23.33 -9.27
CA ARG A 510 1.69 -24.44 -8.79
C ARG A 510 1.82 -25.57 -9.80
N LEU A 511 0.82 -25.75 -10.66
CA LEU A 511 0.80 -26.74 -11.73
C LEU A 511 1.26 -26.19 -13.09
N GLN A 512 1.77 -24.96 -13.13
CA GLN A 512 2.10 -24.22 -14.38
C GLN A 512 0.97 -24.30 -15.40
N PHE A 513 -0.29 -24.36 -14.94
CA PHE A 513 -1.51 -24.55 -15.74
C PHE A 513 -1.57 -25.88 -16.49
N ALA A 514 -0.70 -26.86 -16.17
CA ALA A 514 -0.68 -28.14 -16.85
C ALA A 514 -1.92 -28.99 -16.46
N ASN A 515 -2.54 -29.63 -17.47
CA ASN A 515 -3.65 -30.56 -17.30
C ASN A 515 -4.90 -29.98 -16.62
N ILE A 516 -5.08 -28.67 -16.63
CA ILE A 516 -6.24 -28.01 -16.05
C ILE A 516 -7.31 -27.83 -17.10
N LEU A 517 -8.53 -28.30 -16.81
CA LEU A 517 -9.70 -28.13 -17.65
C LEU A 517 -10.16 -26.66 -17.64
N PRO A 518 -10.82 -26.20 -18.71
CA PRO A 518 -11.42 -24.86 -18.72
C PRO A 518 -12.47 -24.71 -17.61
N VAL A 519 -12.67 -23.48 -17.17
CA VAL A 519 -13.80 -23.14 -16.31
C VAL A 519 -15.10 -23.28 -17.12
N ASP A 520 -16.03 -24.04 -16.58
CA ASP A 520 -17.34 -24.26 -17.20
C ASP A 520 -18.40 -23.43 -16.45
N LYS A 521 -19.00 -22.45 -17.12
CA LYS A 521 -20.00 -21.57 -16.56
C LYS A 521 -21.30 -22.28 -16.11
N ASP A 522 -21.58 -23.46 -16.68
CA ASP A 522 -22.75 -24.26 -16.32
C ASP A 522 -22.52 -25.05 -15.02
N VAL A 523 -21.24 -25.25 -14.66
CA VAL A 523 -20.81 -25.98 -13.45
C VAL A 523 -20.27 -25.02 -12.39
N ASN A 524 -19.51 -23.98 -12.80
CA ASN A 524 -18.81 -23.09 -11.91
C ASN A 524 -19.55 -21.76 -11.73
N SER A 525 -20.10 -21.57 -10.54
CA SER A 525 -20.80 -20.33 -10.16
C SER A 525 -19.87 -19.28 -9.57
N ILE A 526 -20.34 -18.04 -9.58
CA ILE A 526 -19.67 -16.92 -8.89
C ILE A 526 -19.53 -17.20 -7.40
N GLU A 527 -18.33 -16.99 -6.88
CA GLU A 527 -18.05 -16.98 -5.45
C GLU A 527 -18.62 -15.70 -4.83
N ARG A 528 -19.37 -15.79 -3.74
CA ARG A 528 -19.99 -14.65 -3.06
C ARG A 528 -19.54 -14.59 -1.61
N SER A 529 -19.30 -13.38 -1.13
CA SER A 529 -18.84 -13.15 0.25
C SER A 529 -19.59 -12.04 0.94
N TYR A 530 -19.54 -12.07 2.26
CA TYR A 530 -19.83 -10.92 3.11
C TYR A 530 -18.79 -10.86 4.23
N GLY A 531 -18.47 -9.64 4.63
CA GLY A 531 -17.47 -9.40 5.65
C GLY A 531 -17.86 -8.23 6.56
N ALA A 532 -17.33 -8.25 7.76
CA ALA A 532 -17.46 -7.18 8.73
C ALA A 532 -16.13 -6.96 9.44
N GLN A 533 -15.89 -5.73 9.87
CA GLN A 533 -14.70 -5.37 10.64
C GLN A 533 -15.02 -4.26 11.63
N ALA A 534 -14.30 -4.26 12.72
CA ALA A 534 -14.34 -3.18 13.72
C ALA A 534 -12.93 -2.90 14.21
N ASP A 535 -12.55 -1.64 14.33
CA ASP A 535 -11.27 -1.25 14.89
C ASP A 535 -11.41 -0.23 16.02
N VAL A 536 -10.39 -0.17 16.88
CA VAL A 536 -10.22 0.86 17.89
C VAL A 536 -8.82 1.45 17.69
N ASN A 537 -8.76 2.76 17.57
CA ASN A 537 -7.52 3.52 17.45
C ASN A 537 -7.34 4.38 18.70
N TYR A 538 -6.14 4.34 19.26
CA TYR A 538 -5.73 5.20 20.35
C TYR A 538 -4.40 5.86 19.99
N ARG A 539 -4.33 7.18 20.10
CA ARG A 539 -3.10 7.95 19.89
C ARG A 539 -2.95 8.96 21.02
N THR A 540 -1.75 9.04 21.57
CA THR A 540 -1.42 10.01 22.61
C THR A 540 0.04 10.39 22.57
N SER A 541 0.35 11.61 23.00
CA SER A 541 1.71 12.04 23.35
C SER A 541 1.83 12.21 24.84
N ILE A 542 2.96 11.82 25.40
CA ILE A 542 3.32 11.91 26.82
C ILE A 542 4.70 12.53 26.97
N ALA A 543 5.08 12.89 28.20
CA ALA A 543 6.37 13.50 28.51
C ALA A 543 6.65 14.81 27.71
N GLY A 544 5.61 15.66 27.56
CA GLY A 544 5.75 16.94 26.84
C GLY A 544 5.95 16.77 25.32
N GLY A 545 5.35 15.72 24.71
CA GLY A 545 5.47 15.45 23.27
C GLY A 545 6.61 14.50 22.89
N ARG A 546 7.54 14.19 23.83
CA ARG A 546 8.72 13.37 23.52
C ARG A 546 8.43 11.90 23.20
N VAL A 547 7.31 11.38 23.67
CA VAL A 547 6.88 10.00 23.40
C VAL A 547 5.54 10.03 22.70
N ILE A 548 5.49 9.52 21.48
CA ILE A 548 4.25 9.33 20.73
C ILE A 548 3.90 7.84 20.79
N PHE A 549 2.70 7.54 21.24
CA PHE A 549 2.17 6.19 21.33
C PHE A 549 0.92 6.05 20.46
N THR A 550 0.93 5.11 19.55
CA THR A 550 -0.23 4.78 18.72
C THR A 550 -0.54 3.29 18.85
N ALA A 551 -1.80 2.97 19.09
CA ALA A 551 -2.30 1.60 19.13
C ALA A 551 -3.53 1.47 18.26
N ASN A 552 -3.56 0.45 17.40
CA ASN A 552 -4.72 0.08 16.60
C ASN A 552 -5.02 -1.40 16.85
N GLN A 553 -6.26 -1.70 17.21
CA GLN A 553 -6.78 -3.05 17.34
C GLN A 553 -7.91 -3.25 16.35
N LEU A 554 -7.74 -4.15 15.41
CA LEU A 554 -8.75 -4.55 14.43
C LEU A 554 -9.28 -5.95 14.76
N PHE A 555 -10.57 -6.13 14.58
CA PHE A 555 -11.24 -7.42 14.49
C PHE A 555 -11.90 -7.55 13.13
N PHE A 556 -11.78 -8.72 12.51
CA PHE A 556 -12.35 -8.97 11.19
C PHE A 556 -13.03 -10.32 11.10
N PHE A 557 -14.02 -10.39 10.22
CA PHE A 557 -14.74 -11.60 9.85
C PHE A 557 -15.07 -11.55 8.36
N THR A 558 -14.77 -12.63 7.63
CA THR A 558 -15.17 -12.82 6.23
C THR A 558 -15.75 -14.21 6.05
N TYR A 559 -16.90 -14.29 5.42
CA TYR A 559 -17.57 -15.51 5.03
C TYR A 559 -17.61 -15.60 3.51
N LEU A 560 -17.10 -16.67 2.95
CA LEU A 560 -17.11 -16.97 1.53
C LEU A 560 -17.95 -18.21 1.27
N ARG A 561 -18.99 -18.04 0.47
CA ARG A 561 -19.92 -19.10 0.13
C ARG A 561 -19.46 -19.81 -1.14
N HIS A 562 -19.45 -21.15 -1.11
CA HIS A 562 -19.09 -22.03 -2.22
C HIS A 562 -17.81 -21.61 -2.94
N PRO A 563 -16.66 -21.52 -2.21
CA PRO A 563 -15.39 -21.18 -2.85
C PRO A 563 -15.02 -22.16 -3.95
N LEU A 564 -14.31 -21.66 -4.95
CA LEU A 564 -13.84 -22.43 -6.09
C LEU A 564 -12.48 -23.05 -5.78
N GLU A 565 -12.38 -24.38 -5.85
CA GLU A 565 -11.15 -25.14 -5.61
C GLU A 565 -10.80 -26.03 -6.81
N LEU A 566 -9.50 -26.16 -7.08
CA LEU A 566 -8.97 -27.02 -8.13
C LEU A 566 -8.74 -28.43 -7.57
N ARG A 567 -9.29 -29.45 -8.23
CA ARG A 567 -9.21 -30.86 -7.78
C ARG A 567 -8.73 -31.79 -8.86
N PRO A 568 -7.95 -32.84 -8.49
CA PRO A 568 -7.56 -33.87 -9.43
C PRO A 568 -8.75 -34.74 -9.81
N LEU A 569 -8.76 -35.19 -11.06
CA LEU A 569 -9.65 -36.18 -11.62
C LEU A 569 -8.89 -37.53 -11.76
N HIS A 570 -9.61 -38.65 -11.89
CA HIS A 570 -9.02 -39.99 -12.03
C HIS A 570 -8.15 -40.17 -13.29
N ASN A 571 -8.32 -39.33 -14.30
CA ASN A 571 -7.57 -39.35 -15.58
C ASN A 571 -6.31 -38.51 -15.59
N GLY A 572 -5.87 -37.97 -14.44
CA GLY A 572 -4.69 -37.09 -14.33
C GLY A 572 -4.93 -35.63 -14.74
N LEU A 573 -6.16 -35.27 -15.06
CA LEU A 573 -6.58 -33.88 -15.27
C LEU A 573 -6.99 -33.23 -13.95
N TYR A 574 -7.13 -31.90 -13.97
CA TYR A 574 -7.64 -31.09 -12.86
C TYR A 574 -8.84 -30.27 -13.31
N GLN A 575 -9.82 -30.12 -12.44
CA GLN A 575 -11.02 -29.34 -12.70
C GLN A 575 -11.40 -28.46 -11.51
N PHE A 576 -11.93 -27.29 -11.79
CA PHE A 576 -12.48 -26.40 -10.77
C PHE A 576 -13.90 -26.85 -10.37
N PHE A 577 -14.15 -26.85 -9.06
CA PHE A 577 -15.44 -27.12 -8.45
C PHE A 577 -15.77 -26.06 -7.39
N ASN A 578 -17.00 -25.60 -7.37
CA ASN A 578 -17.52 -24.88 -6.21
C ASN A 578 -17.77 -25.90 -5.09
N ILE A 579 -17.05 -25.80 -3.97
CA ILE A 579 -17.23 -26.75 -2.88
C ILE A 579 -18.62 -26.65 -2.26
N ASN A 580 -19.18 -27.78 -1.85
CA ASN A 580 -20.43 -27.84 -1.10
C ASN A 580 -20.16 -27.41 0.37
N GLY A 581 -20.01 -26.11 0.55
CA GLY A 581 -19.61 -25.59 1.86
C GLY A 581 -19.29 -24.10 1.86
N ASN A 582 -18.37 -23.73 2.72
CA ASN A 582 -17.96 -22.32 2.90
C ASN A 582 -16.53 -22.24 3.42
N MET A 583 -15.94 -21.06 3.23
CA MET A 583 -14.73 -20.66 3.92
C MET A 583 -15.04 -19.51 4.86
N ARG A 584 -14.48 -19.55 6.07
CA ARG A 584 -14.58 -18.48 7.08
C ARG A 584 -13.19 -18.06 7.49
N SER A 585 -12.96 -16.76 7.47
CA SER A 585 -11.77 -16.15 8.07
C SER A 585 -12.21 -15.19 9.15
N LEU A 586 -11.70 -15.38 10.36
CA LEU A 586 -11.92 -14.47 11.48
C LEU A 586 -10.60 -14.26 12.21
N GLY A 587 -10.40 -13.08 12.75
CA GLY A 587 -9.16 -12.81 13.46
C GLY A 587 -9.08 -11.42 14.05
N ALA A 588 -7.86 -11.14 14.50
CA ALA A 588 -7.51 -9.86 15.09
C ALA A 588 -6.13 -9.41 14.61
N GLU A 589 -5.98 -8.10 14.40
CA GLU A 589 -4.71 -7.45 14.09
C GLU A 589 -4.46 -6.38 15.15
N THR A 590 -3.27 -6.41 15.75
CA THR A 590 -2.80 -5.43 16.73
C THR A 590 -1.61 -4.71 16.16
N ASN A 591 -1.66 -3.39 16.05
CA ASN A 591 -0.56 -2.54 15.64
C ASN A 591 -0.23 -1.58 16.79
N LEU A 592 1.02 -1.59 17.24
CA LEU A 592 1.54 -0.66 18.22
C LEU A 592 2.72 0.08 17.61
N LYS A 593 2.73 1.41 17.70
CA LYS A 593 3.87 2.25 17.31
C LYS A 593 4.23 3.13 18.51
N VAL A 594 5.51 3.13 18.85
CA VAL A 594 6.10 3.98 19.88
C VAL A 594 7.25 4.75 19.25
N LYS A 595 7.16 6.09 19.23
CA LYS A 595 8.27 6.96 18.82
C LYS A 595 8.79 7.69 20.06
N TYR A 596 10.11 7.66 20.24
CA TYR A 596 10.81 8.37 21.31
C TYR A 596 12.11 8.97 20.74
N SER A 597 12.15 10.30 20.57
CA SER A 597 13.27 10.96 19.87
C SER A 597 13.52 10.25 18.53
N ASP A 598 14.75 9.87 18.27
CA ASP A 598 15.22 9.20 17.05
C ASP A 598 14.85 7.71 16.97
N PHE A 599 14.18 7.15 17.99
CA PHE A 599 13.81 5.74 18.02
C PHE A 599 12.33 5.55 17.74
N SER A 600 12.01 4.61 16.85
CA SER A 600 10.64 4.15 16.64
C SER A 600 10.57 2.62 16.73
N LEU A 601 9.59 2.12 17.46
CA LEU A 601 9.29 0.69 17.56
C LEU A 601 7.91 0.45 16.98
N PHE A 602 7.83 -0.41 15.97
CA PHE A 602 6.59 -0.95 15.43
C PHE A 602 6.44 -2.41 15.84
N LEU A 603 5.25 -2.79 16.32
CA LEU A 603 4.86 -4.16 16.63
C LEU A 603 3.52 -4.46 15.96
N GLY A 604 3.52 -5.37 15.00
CA GLY A 604 2.34 -5.85 14.31
C GLY A 604 2.08 -7.33 14.65
N TYR A 605 0.94 -7.64 15.25
CA TYR A 605 0.54 -9.01 15.54
C TYR A 605 -0.76 -9.36 14.83
N THR A 606 -0.79 -10.53 14.18
CA THR A 606 -1.98 -11.07 13.52
C THR A 606 -2.34 -12.40 14.13
N PHE A 607 -3.55 -12.50 14.61
CA PHE A 607 -4.23 -13.78 14.85
C PHE A 607 -5.23 -14.03 13.73
N ASN A 608 -5.09 -15.16 13.03
CA ASN A 608 -5.91 -15.51 11.88
C ASN A 608 -6.44 -16.94 12.00
N HIS A 609 -7.75 -17.09 12.02
CA HIS A 609 -8.43 -18.37 12.09
C HIS A 609 -9.26 -18.60 10.81
N ALA A 610 -8.58 -19.01 9.74
CA ALA A 610 -9.19 -19.33 8.46
C ALA A 610 -9.50 -20.82 8.38
N ARG A 611 -10.77 -21.15 8.13
CA ARG A 611 -11.27 -22.54 8.03
C ARG A 611 -12.14 -22.75 6.81
N VAL A 612 -12.01 -23.91 6.23
CA VAL A 612 -12.89 -24.43 5.17
C VAL A 612 -13.80 -25.48 5.79
N ARG A 613 -15.10 -25.37 5.50
CA ARG A 613 -16.09 -26.40 5.81
C ARG A 613 -16.63 -26.97 4.52
N GLU A 614 -16.53 -28.26 4.36
CA GLU A 614 -16.95 -28.99 3.17
C GLU A 614 -17.56 -30.34 3.55
N ASP A 615 -18.74 -30.66 3.02
CA ASP A 615 -19.46 -31.91 3.26
C ASP A 615 -19.53 -32.33 4.74
N GLY A 616 -19.70 -31.36 5.62
CA GLY A 616 -19.76 -31.54 7.07
C GLY A 616 -18.40 -31.58 7.78
N HIS A 617 -17.31 -31.72 7.08
CA HIS A 617 -15.95 -31.69 7.64
C HIS A 617 -15.42 -30.24 7.71
N THR A 618 -14.60 -29.94 8.73
CA THR A 618 -13.99 -28.63 8.90
C THR A 618 -12.49 -28.78 9.10
N TYR A 619 -11.70 -28.04 8.34
CA TYR A 619 -10.25 -28.05 8.42
C TYR A 619 -9.66 -26.65 8.28
N ASP A 620 -8.43 -26.46 8.78
CA ASP A 620 -7.71 -25.20 8.66
C ASP A 620 -7.34 -24.96 7.19
N LYS A 621 -7.44 -23.71 6.74
CA LYS A 621 -7.02 -23.31 5.38
C LYS A 621 -5.52 -23.56 5.21
N THR A 622 -5.15 -24.14 4.07
CA THR A 622 -3.75 -24.44 3.74
C THR A 622 -2.90 -23.18 3.60
N LEU A 623 -1.62 -23.28 3.93
CA LEU A 623 -0.62 -22.21 3.84
C LEU A 623 -1.07 -20.89 4.48
N THR A 624 -1.75 -21.02 5.63
CA THR A 624 -2.28 -19.88 6.38
C THR A 624 -1.88 -20.02 7.85
N PRO A 625 -0.89 -19.26 8.31
CA PRO A 625 -0.45 -19.29 9.70
C PRO A 625 -1.49 -18.66 10.63
N LYS A 626 -1.69 -19.27 11.81
CA LYS A 626 -2.60 -18.74 12.83
C LYS A 626 -2.05 -17.50 13.53
N HIS A 627 -0.74 -17.45 13.71
CA HIS A 627 -0.05 -16.36 14.42
C HIS A 627 1.10 -15.85 13.58
N ARG A 628 1.15 -14.54 13.42
CA ARG A 628 2.29 -13.82 12.85
C ARG A 628 2.62 -12.63 13.75
N LEU A 629 3.91 -12.35 13.89
CA LEU A 629 4.43 -11.18 14.57
C LEU A 629 5.44 -10.50 13.65
N ASN A 630 5.28 -9.21 13.46
CA ASN A 630 6.21 -8.34 12.77
C ASN A 630 6.70 -7.31 13.80
N SER A 631 8.01 -7.16 13.95
CA SER A 631 8.60 -6.16 14.84
C SER A 631 9.70 -5.44 14.10
N VAL A 632 9.65 -4.11 14.09
CA VAL A 632 10.68 -3.25 13.49
C VAL A 632 11.09 -2.22 14.54
N LEU A 633 12.37 -2.20 14.88
CA LEU A 633 12.99 -1.17 15.71
C LEU A 633 13.87 -0.31 14.80
N MET A 634 13.54 0.95 14.67
CA MET A 634 14.24 1.92 13.85
C MET A 634 14.96 2.95 14.73
N TYR A 635 16.19 3.26 14.38
CA TYR A 635 16.93 4.44 14.85
C TYR A 635 17.14 5.33 13.64
N GLU A 636 16.58 6.54 13.66
CA GLU A 636 16.61 7.48 12.55
C GLU A 636 17.05 8.86 13.05
N VAL A 637 18.14 9.33 12.49
CA VAL A 637 18.59 10.72 12.60
C VAL A 637 18.35 11.34 11.23
N GLU A 638 17.44 12.30 11.19
CA GLU A 638 17.01 12.99 9.97
C GLU A 638 18.20 13.39 9.11
N ASP A 639 18.10 13.20 7.80
CA ASP A 639 19.13 13.47 6.78
C ASP A 639 20.51 12.88 7.07
N SER A 640 20.61 11.91 7.99
CA SER A 640 21.93 11.40 8.41
C SER A 640 22.01 9.88 8.44
N TRP A 641 21.29 9.22 9.33
CA TRP A 641 21.36 7.77 9.54
C TRP A 641 20.00 7.14 9.71
N ARG A 642 19.80 5.98 9.07
CA ARG A 642 18.71 5.06 9.36
C ARG A 642 19.30 3.69 9.68
N ILE A 643 18.92 3.12 10.83
CA ILE A 643 19.34 1.78 11.24
C ILE A 643 18.08 1.03 11.69
N GLY A 644 17.72 -0.03 10.97
CA GLY A 644 16.53 -0.84 11.22
C GLY A 644 16.90 -2.24 11.68
N TYR A 645 16.25 -2.73 12.73
CA TYR A 645 16.30 -4.13 13.14
C TYR A 645 14.91 -4.74 13.05
N GLU A 646 14.80 -5.88 12.38
CA GLU A 646 13.55 -6.52 12.06
C GLU A 646 13.49 -7.94 12.61
N LEU A 647 12.32 -8.32 13.07
CA LEU A 647 12.02 -9.68 13.51
C LEU A 647 10.62 -10.08 13.02
N TYR A 648 10.54 -11.20 12.31
CA TYR A 648 9.29 -11.77 11.81
C TYR A 648 9.12 -13.18 12.32
N TYR A 649 8.01 -13.46 13.00
CA TYR A 649 7.61 -14.81 13.41
C TYR A 649 6.40 -15.26 12.61
N THR A 650 6.45 -16.49 12.12
CA THR A 650 5.34 -17.18 11.46
C THR A 650 5.11 -18.53 12.13
N SER A 651 3.88 -18.77 12.60
CA SER A 651 3.52 -20.05 13.23
C SER A 651 3.43 -21.18 12.21
N ARG A 652 3.32 -22.41 12.69
CA ARG A 652 3.07 -23.59 11.85
C ARG A 652 1.84 -23.41 10.95
N GLN A 653 1.88 -24.00 9.76
CA GLN A 653 0.85 -23.90 8.72
C GLN A 653 0.44 -25.29 8.26
N ARG A 654 -0.85 -25.50 8.01
CA ARG A 654 -1.35 -26.72 7.37
C ARG A 654 -0.89 -26.75 5.91
N LEU A 655 -0.39 -27.89 5.45
CA LEU A 655 0.04 -28.12 4.07
C LEU A 655 -1.08 -28.79 3.25
N THR A 656 -0.90 -28.87 1.94
CA THR A 656 -1.88 -29.47 1.02
C THR A 656 -2.10 -30.97 1.28
N ASP A 657 -1.06 -31.66 1.74
CA ASP A 657 -1.11 -33.11 2.14
C ASP A 657 -1.76 -33.33 3.52
N GLY A 658 -2.22 -32.26 4.18
CA GLY A 658 -2.83 -32.30 5.51
C GLY A 658 -1.84 -32.28 6.68
N MET A 659 -0.55 -32.39 6.41
CA MET A 659 0.50 -32.23 7.41
C MET A 659 0.68 -30.79 7.84
N TYR A 660 1.56 -30.52 8.80
CA TYR A 660 1.87 -29.18 9.26
C TYR A 660 3.36 -28.86 9.03
N GLY A 661 3.62 -27.80 8.29
CA GLY A 661 4.92 -27.17 8.19
C GLY A 661 5.34 -26.51 9.50
N LYS A 662 6.65 -26.40 9.75
CA LYS A 662 7.20 -25.82 10.99
C LYS A 662 7.03 -24.31 11.03
N GLY A 663 6.86 -23.76 12.25
CA GLY A 663 6.98 -22.33 12.49
C GLY A 663 8.44 -21.89 12.44
N TYR A 664 8.67 -20.63 12.10
CA TYR A 664 10.02 -20.07 11.96
C TYR A 664 10.08 -18.59 12.34
N VAL A 665 11.31 -18.11 12.61
CA VAL A 665 11.63 -16.71 12.83
C VAL A 665 12.68 -16.29 11.81
N THR A 666 12.51 -15.14 11.19
CA THR A 666 13.51 -14.46 10.36
C THR A 666 13.87 -13.13 11.00
N MET A 667 15.12 -12.69 10.85
CA MET A 667 15.60 -11.43 11.37
C MET A 667 16.37 -10.68 10.29
N GLY A 668 16.22 -9.37 10.27
CA GLY A 668 16.88 -8.47 9.34
C GLY A 668 17.60 -7.31 10.06
N LEU A 669 18.58 -6.75 9.39
CA LEU A 669 19.26 -5.53 9.81
C LEU A 669 19.48 -4.64 8.60
N MET A 670 19.07 -3.39 8.69
CA MET A 670 19.29 -2.36 7.68
C MET A 670 20.16 -1.25 8.26
N VAL A 671 21.08 -0.75 7.46
CA VAL A 671 21.89 0.44 7.76
C VAL A 671 21.94 1.31 6.51
N GLN A 672 21.56 2.56 6.65
CA GLN A 672 21.63 3.57 5.59
C GLN A 672 22.32 4.83 6.13
N LYS A 673 23.27 5.35 5.36
CA LYS A 673 23.84 6.68 5.58
C LYS A 673 23.33 7.61 4.48
N ILE A 674 22.77 8.74 4.89
CA ILE A 674 22.15 9.72 4.01
C ILE A 674 23.06 10.96 3.95
N TRP A 675 23.19 11.55 2.79
CA TRP A 675 23.76 12.84 2.49
C TRP A 675 22.84 13.58 1.53
N GLU A 676 22.91 14.85 1.43
CA GLU A 676 22.05 15.71 0.61
C GLU A 676 21.82 15.19 -0.84
N LYS A 677 22.86 14.70 -1.50
CA LYS A 677 22.80 14.28 -2.92
C LYS A 677 22.89 12.78 -3.15
N PHE A 678 23.20 12.00 -2.13
CA PHE A 678 23.24 10.55 -2.29
C PHE A 678 23.10 9.86 -0.93
N SER A 679 22.68 8.62 -0.95
CA SER A 679 22.71 7.73 0.21
C SER A 679 23.31 6.39 -0.14
N VAL A 680 23.93 5.73 0.83
CA VAL A 680 24.48 4.38 0.72
C VAL A 680 23.81 3.51 1.75
N TYR A 681 23.43 2.30 1.37
CA TYR A 681 22.76 1.37 2.27
C TYR A 681 23.31 -0.05 2.19
N ALA A 682 23.14 -0.78 3.28
CA ALA A 682 23.38 -2.21 3.37
C ALA A 682 22.24 -2.86 4.15
N ASN A 683 21.68 -3.94 3.61
CA ASN A 683 20.68 -4.76 4.30
C ASN A 683 21.17 -6.19 4.43
N PHE A 684 20.82 -6.82 5.53
CA PHE A 684 21.15 -8.19 5.88
C PHE A 684 19.83 -8.92 6.16
N GLU A 685 19.19 -9.41 5.10
CA GLU A 685 17.92 -10.13 5.18
C GLU A 685 18.14 -11.55 5.71
N ASN A 686 17.26 -11.98 6.62
CA ASN A 686 17.28 -13.33 7.19
C ASN A 686 18.69 -13.77 7.63
N PHE A 687 19.42 -12.91 8.39
CA PHE A 687 20.80 -13.17 8.79
C PHE A 687 20.97 -14.41 9.69
N THR A 688 19.87 -14.94 10.23
CA THR A 688 19.83 -16.25 10.91
C THR A 688 19.78 -17.43 9.94
N ASP A 689 19.74 -17.17 8.66
CA ASP A 689 19.74 -18.14 7.55
C ASP A 689 18.66 -19.24 7.72
N ARG A 690 17.45 -18.83 8.04
CA ARG A 690 16.29 -19.74 8.14
C ARG A 690 15.80 -20.11 6.76
N ARG A 691 15.89 -21.41 6.42
CA ARG A 691 15.44 -21.95 5.14
C ARG A 691 14.58 -23.19 5.36
N GLN A 692 13.53 -23.37 4.54
CA GLN A 692 12.71 -24.58 4.58
C GLN A 692 13.57 -25.84 4.43
N THR A 693 14.53 -25.81 3.52
CA THR A 693 15.46 -26.90 3.23
C THR A 693 16.30 -27.40 4.42
N ARG A 694 16.41 -26.62 5.50
CA ARG A 694 17.11 -27.04 6.73
C ARG A 694 16.25 -27.94 7.64
N PHE A 695 14.93 -27.98 7.44
CA PHE A 695 14.04 -28.70 8.34
C PHE A 695 12.90 -29.44 7.63
N ASP A 696 12.77 -29.26 6.30
CA ASP A 696 11.84 -30.00 5.45
C ASP A 696 12.35 -30.06 4.01
N THR A 697 11.90 -31.03 3.23
CA THR A 697 12.23 -31.13 1.81
C THR A 697 11.33 -30.23 0.98
N ILE A 698 11.86 -29.70 -0.14
CA ILE A 698 11.10 -28.88 -1.08
C ILE A 698 10.59 -29.68 -2.30
N TYR A 699 11.10 -30.89 -2.50
CA TYR A 699 10.64 -31.79 -3.55
C TYR A 699 10.83 -33.26 -3.16
N THR A 700 10.12 -34.11 -3.87
CA THR A 700 10.24 -35.58 -3.84
C THR A 700 10.39 -36.10 -5.27
N GLY A 701 10.68 -37.39 -5.45
CA GLY A 701 10.98 -37.95 -6.76
C GLY A 701 12.43 -37.79 -7.16
N SER A 702 12.73 -38.01 -8.46
CA SER A 702 14.08 -37.83 -9.01
C SER A 702 14.32 -36.41 -9.47
N VAL A 703 15.58 -36.02 -9.66
CA VAL A 703 15.96 -34.74 -10.28
C VAL A 703 15.40 -34.61 -11.70
N THR A 704 15.23 -35.74 -12.39
CA THR A 704 14.68 -35.75 -13.75
C THR A 704 13.15 -35.60 -13.80
N ASN A 705 12.45 -35.91 -12.69
CA ASN A 705 11.01 -35.78 -12.57
C ASN A 705 10.63 -35.37 -11.13
N PRO A 706 10.95 -34.14 -10.73
CA PRO A 706 10.68 -33.67 -9.38
C PRO A 706 9.20 -33.38 -9.17
N VAL A 707 8.71 -33.70 -7.96
CA VAL A 707 7.39 -33.29 -7.46
C VAL A 707 7.61 -32.29 -6.34
N PHE A 708 7.34 -31.01 -6.61
CA PHE A 708 7.55 -29.95 -5.63
C PHE A 708 6.46 -29.95 -4.55
N ARG A 709 6.89 -29.71 -3.31
CA ARG A 709 6.03 -29.59 -2.13
C ARG A 709 5.63 -28.15 -1.90
N ASP A 710 4.69 -27.92 -0.97
CA ASP A 710 4.30 -26.60 -0.54
C ASP A 710 5.50 -25.82 0.02
N ILE A 711 5.66 -24.59 -0.42
CA ILE A 711 6.67 -23.66 0.10
C ILE A 711 6.00 -22.78 1.15
N TYR A 712 6.39 -22.94 2.40
CA TYR A 712 5.82 -22.25 3.54
C TYR A 712 6.84 -21.44 4.37
N ALA A 713 8.13 -21.56 4.05
CA ALA A 713 9.23 -20.81 4.68
C ALA A 713 10.23 -20.37 3.61
N PRO A 714 11.12 -19.42 3.90
CA PRO A 714 12.11 -18.92 2.94
C PRO A 714 12.96 -20.03 2.33
N LEU A 715 13.33 -19.87 1.06
CA LEU A 715 14.26 -20.77 0.35
C LEU A 715 15.63 -20.13 0.16
N ASP A 716 15.68 -18.81 0.03
CA ASP A 716 16.84 -17.99 -0.31
C ASP A 716 17.85 -17.81 0.84
N GLY A 717 17.42 -18.05 2.09
CA GLY A 717 18.28 -17.98 3.27
C GLY A 717 18.81 -16.57 3.55
N PHE A 718 20.06 -16.48 4.01
CA PHE A 718 20.72 -15.20 4.22
C PHE A 718 21.06 -14.53 2.91
N VAL A 719 20.56 -13.30 2.72
CA VAL A 719 20.88 -12.43 1.59
C VAL A 719 21.32 -11.07 2.14
N ALA A 720 22.48 -10.60 1.72
CA ALA A 720 22.87 -9.22 1.93
C ALA A 720 22.77 -8.43 0.61
N ASN A 721 22.26 -7.22 0.68
CA ASN A 721 22.24 -6.29 -0.43
C ASN A 721 22.92 -4.97 -0.07
N PHE A 722 23.58 -4.38 -1.07
CA PHE A 722 24.33 -3.13 -0.94
C PHE A 722 23.93 -2.22 -2.10
N GLY A 723 23.67 -0.97 -1.80
CA GLY A 723 23.27 -0.06 -2.85
C GLY A 723 23.56 1.40 -2.55
N VAL A 724 23.31 2.20 -3.60
CA VAL A 724 23.44 3.65 -3.57
C VAL A 724 22.22 4.28 -4.25
N ILE A 725 21.68 5.34 -3.66
CA ILE A 725 20.69 6.22 -4.28
C ILE A 725 21.36 7.57 -4.51
N ILE A 726 21.28 8.08 -5.73
CA ILE A 726 21.80 9.38 -6.12
C ILE A 726 20.60 10.26 -6.44
N LYS A 727 20.51 11.45 -5.77
CA LYS A 727 19.48 12.48 -5.98
C LYS A 727 20.15 13.67 -6.70
N ILE A 728 19.61 14.11 -7.86
CA ILE A 728 20.23 15.13 -8.73
C ILE A 728 19.26 16.29 -8.96
#